data_add41304f36225b1a899c8da6bd96685
#
_entry.id   add41304f36225b1a899c8da6bd96685
#
_cell.length_a   1.000
_cell.length_b   1.000
_cell.length_c   1.000
_cell.angle_alpha   90.00
_cell.angle_beta   90.00
_cell.angle_gamma   90.00
#
_symmetry.space_group_name_H-M   'P 1'
#
loop_
_entity.id
_entity.type
_entity.pdbx_description
1 polymer ?
#
loop_
_entity_poly.entity_id
_entity_poly.type
_entity_poly.pdbx_seq_one_letter_code
_entity_poly.pdbx_strand_id
1 'polypeptide(L)'
;MPIMYNFQHQQNHQQHNQQHQQHAQHSNNDVAHHPNYPSLHNSPAQFAHTPQNGVSTPGRNQQPQINEHWAEQLKLYKETERAHTIMIETHAPNHYARTKGHENRSIQVDEKDEDGHDRGRPSNQDGLIRRQDWLNMDISGQGLRVLTAPLFAYTFLNELYIASNKITHIPASIGKLRQLRYLDASNNQLADLPPEIGMCVYLKHLLLFDNQLHTLPNEMGSLYQLEMLGIEGNPLDSSLKREIMDNGTKSLILHLREAAPIPPQPHPRQMLDLHSGNPNSDERVRVFSYNTLCYKMATPQLYGYTPSGALAWSYRKNQILTEIQNSAADFLCLQEVDSESFREFFSMKLAYHNYKGVFWPKSRARTMTEKDKNAVDGCATFYKSDKWILLDKQLVDFANIAINRPDMKNQHDIFNRVMPRDNISVITFFENRQTGTRVVVVNAHIYWDPAFADVKIIQTAILMDALAKVTEKYARWPECKDKKAYGLTSENAEELPEPQPSKEYTSTTLPILLCGDFNSTPDSAVYTLLSSGSLPSTHPELHGGEKDHAGEAKGQPKYQYGNFSRDGMAHPFSLKSSYSNLEGTGEEVAFTNYTPGFTGVLDYVWYSTNSLENVAVLGGWEGMEKGGSGVRNGDGATMIAGDEPKGMRNVAGWPHWWFPSDHLSLCSEFVVKRVGAKKDGKHKR
;
A
#
# COMPACT_ATOMS: atom_id res chain seq x y z
N MET A 1 -13.24 2.17 5.45
CA MET A 1 -13.47 3.60 5.63
C MET A 1 -13.29 4.15 7.06
N PRO A 2 -13.49 3.44 8.18
CA PRO A 2 -13.20 4.00 9.52
C PRO A 2 -11.71 4.26 9.81
N ILE A 3 -10.80 3.52 9.20
CA ILE A 3 -9.35 3.59 9.48
C ILE A 3 -8.72 4.87 8.93
N MET A 4 -9.21 5.39 7.81
CA MET A 4 -8.68 6.64 7.23
C MET A 4 -9.09 7.89 8.01
N TYR A 5 -10.26 7.90 8.65
CA TYR A 5 -10.70 9.02 9.48
C TYR A 5 -9.85 9.21 10.75
N ASN A 6 -9.29 8.09 11.29
CA ASN A 6 -8.37 8.14 12.42
C ASN A 6 -6.98 8.69 12.06
N PHE A 7 -6.60 8.67 10.78
CA PHE A 7 -5.28 9.12 10.35
C PHE A 7 -5.07 10.63 10.53
N GLN A 8 -6.06 11.43 10.17
CA GLN A 8 -5.98 12.88 10.40
C GLN A 8 -6.12 13.26 11.87
N HIS A 9 -6.93 12.54 12.63
CA HIS A 9 -7.08 12.80 14.06
C HIS A 9 -5.82 12.40 14.85
N GLN A 10 -5.11 11.35 14.46
CA GLN A 10 -3.85 10.97 15.11
C GLN A 10 -2.70 11.92 14.77
N GLN A 11 -2.62 12.45 13.54
CA GLN A 11 -1.62 13.47 13.22
C GLN A 11 -1.85 14.76 14.01
N ASN A 12 -3.08 15.19 14.21
CA ASN A 12 -3.39 16.37 15.02
C ASN A 12 -3.11 16.13 16.52
N HIS A 13 -3.35 14.93 17.05
CA HIS A 13 -2.99 14.58 18.42
C HIS A 13 -1.48 14.49 18.66
N GLN A 14 -0.70 14.03 17.68
CA GLN A 14 0.77 14.01 17.80
C GLN A 14 1.36 15.42 17.75
N GLN A 15 0.82 16.32 16.95
CA GLN A 15 1.24 17.74 16.97
C GLN A 15 0.88 18.45 18.29
N HIS A 16 -0.25 18.12 18.88
CA HIS A 16 -0.67 18.72 20.16
C HIS A 16 0.14 18.18 21.34
N ASN A 17 0.48 16.90 21.36
CA ASN A 17 1.35 16.31 22.40
C ASN A 17 2.82 16.78 22.31
N GLN A 18 3.32 17.10 21.11
CA GLN A 18 4.67 17.68 20.98
C GLN A 18 4.74 19.12 21.49
N GLN A 19 3.67 19.90 21.38
CA GLN A 19 3.61 21.25 21.97
C GLN A 19 3.54 21.23 23.50
N HIS A 20 2.89 20.26 24.12
CA HIS A 20 2.84 20.14 25.58
C HIS A 20 4.12 19.61 26.22
N GLN A 21 4.96 18.86 25.48
CA GLN A 21 6.25 18.39 25.98
C GLN A 21 7.37 19.46 25.90
N GLN A 22 7.21 20.50 25.09
CA GLN A 22 8.20 21.58 25.01
C GLN A 22 8.12 22.62 26.16
N HIS A 23 7.05 22.64 26.95
CA HIS A 23 6.90 23.56 28.08
C HIS A 23 7.33 22.99 29.42
N ALA A 24 7.80 21.75 29.51
CA ALA A 24 8.20 21.09 30.75
C ALA A 24 9.72 20.90 30.93
N GLN A 25 10.57 21.45 30.06
CA GLN A 25 12.02 21.30 30.14
C GLN A 25 12.74 22.65 30.14
N HIS A 26 12.54 23.44 31.19
CA HIS A 26 13.48 24.46 31.59
C HIS A 26 13.62 24.44 33.12
N SER A 27 14.55 23.66 33.62
CA SER A 27 15.43 23.96 34.77
C SER A 27 16.26 22.71 35.09
N ASN A 28 17.51 22.84 34.95
CA ASN A 28 18.66 22.47 35.73
C ASN A 28 19.84 21.94 34.91
N ASN A 29 20.88 22.69 35.07
CA ASN A 29 22.23 22.54 34.53
C ASN A 29 23.02 21.42 35.22
N ASP A 30 24.01 20.99 34.46
CA ASP A 30 25.39 20.63 34.77
C ASP A 30 25.75 19.18 35.13
N VAL A 31 26.71 18.77 34.37
CA VAL A 31 27.97 18.05 34.57
C VAL A 31 28.17 16.79 33.75
N ALA A 32 29.23 16.86 32.96
CA ALA A 32 29.82 15.89 32.06
C ALA A 32 30.28 14.58 32.73
N HIS A 33 30.25 13.46 31.98
CA HIS A 33 31.39 12.61 31.60
C HIS A 33 30.96 11.35 30.82
N HIS A 34 31.60 11.14 29.69
CA HIS A 34 31.71 9.87 28.92
C HIS A 34 32.85 9.01 29.51
N PRO A 35 33.13 7.81 28.98
CA PRO A 35 32.35 6.68 28.49
C PRO A 35 32.79 5.33 29.11
N ASN A 36 32.16 4.20 28.79
CA ASN A 36 32.82 2.92 28.41
C ASN A 36 31.88 1.73 28.43
N TYR A 37 31.88 1.01 27.31
CA TYR A 37 31.50 -0.40 27.24
C TYR A 37 32.52 -1.27 27.97
N PRO A 38 32.12 -2.42 28.52
CA PRO A 38 32.62 -3.66 27.95
C PRO A 38 31.66 -4.88 27.90
N SER A 39 31.96 -5.69 26.97
CA SER A 39 31.71 -7.07 26.60
C SER A 39 31.38 -8.13 27.67
N LEU A 40 30.62 -9.12 27.17
CA LEU A 40 30.31 -10.47 27.64
C LEU A 40 31.47 -11.24 28.29
N HIS A 41 31.21 -12.03 29.37
CA HIS A 41 31.53 -13.45 29.47
C HIS A 41 30.97 -14.11 30.74
N ASN A 42 30.26 -15.24 30.53
CA ASN A 42 30.16 -16.53 31.27
C ASN A 42 30.34 -16.67 32.77
N SER A 43 29.22 -17.10 33.44
CA SER A 43 29.06 -18.37 34.23
C SER A 43 29.93 -18.67 35.48
N PRO A 44 29.63 -19.68 36.32
CA PRO A 44 28.68 -19.65 37.42
C PRO A 44 29.38 -20.03 38.77
N ALA A 45 28.85 -19.69 39.90
CA ALA A 45 29.20 -20.32 41.19
C ALA A 45 28.10 -20.09 42.24
N GLN A 46 27.43 -21.11 42.68
CA GLN A 46 27.65 -21.95 43.88
C GLN A 46 27.34 -21.26 45.19
N PHE A 47 26.34 -21.79 45.81
CA PHE A 47 25.92 -21.96 47.22
C PHE A 47 26.83 -21.49 48.34
N ALA A 48 26.22 -20.85 49.34
CA ALA A 48 26.51 -21.06 50.76
C ALA A 48 25.32 -20.70 51.66
N HIS A 49 24.88 -21.69 52.44
CA HIS A 49 23.88 -21.58 53.49
C HIS A 49 24.50 -20.94 54.77
N THR A 50 23.68 -20.17 55.48
CA THR A 50 23.56 -20.30 56.96
C THR A 50 22.26 -19.66 57.45
N PRO A 51 21.64 -20.21 58.51
CA PRO A 51 20.31 -19.85 58.98
C PRO A 51 20.32 -18.85 60.15
N GLN A 52 19.34 -17.97 60.20
CA GLN A 52 18.94 -17.36 61.47
C GLN A 52 17.42 -17.31 61.59
N ASN A 53 16.99 -17.88 62.70
CA ASN A 53 15.62 -17.95 63.18
C ASN A 53 15.05 -16.53 63.44
N GLY A 54 13.90 -16.24 62.83
CA GLY A 54 13.05 -15.15 63.24
C GLY A 54 11.58 -15.61 63.09
N VAL A 55 10.93 -15.79 64.19
CA VAL A 55 9.50 -16.07 64.25
C VAL A 55 8.74 -14.88 63.74
N SER A 56 8.11 -15.00 62.57
CA SER A 56 7.16 -14.02 62.07
C SER A 56 5.75 -14.66 61.96
N THR A 57 4.80 -13.98 62.52
CA THR A 57 3.35 -14.20 62.52
C THR A 57 2.83 -14.55 61.12
N PRO A 58 1.76 -15.39 61.00
CA PRO A 58 1.21 -15.75 59.71
C PRO A 58 0.64 -14.50 59.03
N GLY A 59 1.31 -14.07 57.98
CA GLY A 59 0.84 -13.02 57.08
C GLY A 59 -0.43 -13.45 56.36
N ARG A 60 -1.40 -12.58 56.39
CA ARG A 60 -2.61 -12.56 55.57
C ARG A 60 -2.32 -13.16 54.19
N ASN A 61 -3.05 -14.19 53.79
CA ASN A 61 -3.14 -14.66 52.40
C ASN A 61 -3.44 -13.45 51.50
N GLN A 62 -2.45 -12.91 50.84
CA GLN A 62 -2.65 -12.07 49.70
C GLN A 62 -3.14 -13.01 48.58
N GLN A 63 -4.45 -12.97 48.31
CA GLN A 63 -4.96 -13.51 47.07
C GLN A 63 -4.14 -12.86 45.94
N PRO A 64 -3.66 -13.63 44.94
CA PRO A 64 -2.98 -13.05 43.80
C PRO A 64 -3.91 -11.98 43.21
N GLN A 65 -3.43 -10.73 43.07
CA GLN A 65 -4.19 -9.69 42.44
C GLN A 65 -4.38 -10.13 40.97
N ILE A 66 -5.60 -10.53 40.65
CA ILE A 66 -5.99 -10.82 39.27
C ILE A 66 -5.91 -9.51 38.51
N ASN A 67 -5.11 -9.49 37.44
CA ASN A 67 -5.00 -8.34 36.56
C ASN A 67 -6.38 -8.05 35.96
N GLU A 68 -6.68 -6.78 35.71
CA GLU A 68 -7.98 -6.29 35.24
C GLU A 68 -8.42 -6.98 33.94
N HIS A 69 -7.48 -7.17 33.01
CA HIS A 69 -7.71 -7.87 31.75
C HIS A 69 -8.14 -9.35 31.97
N TRP A 70 -7.51 -10.04 32.88
CA TRP A 70 -7.89 -11.45 33.22
C TRP A 70 -9.23 -11.51 33.94
N ALA A 71 -9.56 -10.53 34.76
CA ALA A 71 -10.87 -10.41 35.38
C ALA A 71 -11.98 -10.23 34.33
N GLU A 72 -11.71 -9.44 33.28
CA GLU A 72 -12.63 -9.27 32.17
C GLU A 72 -12.79 -10.56 31.34
N GLN A 73 -11.73 -11.28 31.08
CA GLN A 73 -11.81 -12.62 30.43
C GLN A 73 -12.68 -13.58 31.23
N LEU A 74 -12.49 -13.67 32.54
CA LEU A 74 -13.30 -14.54 33.40
C LEU A 74 -14.78 -14.13 33.45
N LYS A 75 -15.07 -12.85 33.30
CA LYS A 75 -16.45 -12.35 33.19
C LYS A 75 -17.09 -12.82 31.89
N LEU A 76 -16.41 -12.60 30.76
CA LEU A 76 -16.87 -13.06 29.45
C LEU A 76 -17.01 -14.55 29.36
N TYR A 77 -16.10 -15.30 29.96
CA TYR A 77 -16.18 -16.78 30.07
C TYR A 77 -17.48 -17.22 30.75
N LYS A 78 -17.81 -16.63 31.90
CA LYS A 78 -19.07 -16.93 32.62
C LYS A 78 -20.31 -16.53 31.83
N GLU A 79 -20.26 -15.44 31.07
CA GLU A 79 -21.35 -15.02 30.19
C GLU A 79 -21.56 -16.01 29.05
N THR A 80 -20.47 -16.49 28.43
CA THR A 80 -20.50 -17.49 27.36
C THR A 80 -21.03 -18.83 27.89
N GLU A 81 -20.60 -19.28 29.07
CA GLU A 81 -21.09 -20.49 29.72
C GLU A 81 -22.60 -20.42 30.00
N ARG A 82 -23.08 -19.27 30.50
CA ARG A 82 -24.53 -19.06 30.71
C ARG A 82 -25.31 -19.09 29.40
N ALA A 83 -24.81 -18.43 28.37
CA ALA A 83 -25.42 -18.41 27.03
C ALA A 83 -25.51 -19.81 26.44
N HIS A 84 -24.45 -20.63 26.61
CA HIS A 84 -24.40 -22.01 26.19
C HIS A 84 -25.45 -22.87 26.93
N THR A 85 -25.54 -22.71 28.24
CA THR A 85 -26.55 -23.41 29.07
C THR A 85 -27.98 -23.11 28.64
N ILE A 86 -28.30 -21.82 28.44
CA ILE A 86 -29.61 -21.36 27.94
C ILE A 86 -29.91 -21.95 26.56
N MET A 87 -28.93 -22.01 25.68
CA MET A 87 -29.08 -22.55 24.32
C MET A 87 -29.41 -24.05 24.35
N ILE A 88 -28.77 -24.83 25.22
CA ILE A 88 -29.04 -26.25 25.40
C ILE A 88 -30.46 -26.47 25.98
N GLU A 89 -30.86 -25.69 26.97
CA GLU A 89 -32.13 -25.80 27.63
C GLU A 89 -33.32 -25.39 26.75
N THR A 90 -33.16 -24.40 25.93
CA THR A 90 -34.29 -23.82 25.17
C THR A 90 -34.56 -24.51 23.84
N HIS A 91 -33.63 -25.27 23.28
CA HIS A 91 -33.73 -25.87 21.94
C HIS A 91 -34.23 -24.89 20.85
N ALA A 92 -33.94 -23.60 21.02
CA ALA A 92 -34.46 -22.55 20.16
C ALA A 92 -33.91 -22.73 18.72
N PRO A 93 -34.78 -22.72 17.70
CA PRO A 93 -34.29 -22.76 16.31
C PRO A 93 -33.50 -21.49 16.04
N ASN A 94 -32.19 -21.65 15.76
CA ASN A 94 -31.33 -20.54 15.42
C ASN A 94 -31.53 -20.16 13.97
N HIS A 95 -31.59 -18.87 13.71
CA HIS A 95 -31.58 -18.33 12.33
C HIS A 95 -30.15 -18.33 11.80
N TYR A 96 -29.97 -18.68 10.54
CA TYR A 96 -28.65 -18.73 9.86
C TYR A 96 -27.94 -17.38 9.75
N ALA A 97 -28.69 -16.28 9.85
CA ALA A 97 -28.16 -14.94 9.94
C ALA A 97 -29.05 -14.12 10.86
N ARG A 98 -28.44 -13.47 11.84
CA ARG A 98 -29.12 -12.50 12.71
C ARG A 98 -28.52 -11.13 12.46
N THR A 99 -29.37 -10.19 12.10
CA THR A 99 -29.05 -8.80 12.31
C THR A 99 -29.21 -8.55 13.82
N LYS A 100 -28.12 -8.39 14.57
CA LYS A 100 -28.19 -7.71 15.84
C LYS A 100 -28.61 -6.29 15.51
N GLY A 101 -29.94 -6.03 15.60
CA GLY A 101 -30.44 -4.69 15.50
C GLY A 101 -29.69 -3.84 16.51
N HIS A 102 -29.02 -2.79 16.06
CA HIS A 102 -28.76 -1.68 16.95
C HIS A 102 -30.09 -1.34 17.57
N GLU A 103 -30.24 -1.59 18.86
CA GLU A 103 -31.29 -0.98 19.63
C GLU A 103 -31.19 0.53 19.38
N ASN A 104 -32.27 1.09 18.82
CA ASN A 104 -32.46 2.50 18.48
C ASN A 104 -31.82 3.03 17.17
N ARG A 105 -32.30 2.53 16.04
CA ARG A 105 -32.74 3.36 14.93
C ARG A 105 -33.89 2.64 14.24
N SER A 106 -35.11 2.85 14.76
CA SER A 106 -36.32 2.68 13.97
C SER A 106 -36.22 3.62 12.77
N ILE A 107 -35.71 3.10 11.64
CA ILE A 107 -36.13 3.63 10.36
C ILE A 107 -37.60 3.23 10.29
N GLN A 108 -38.50 4.19 10.59
CA GLN A 108 -39.88 4.10 10.14
C GLN A 108 -39.79 3.97 8.63
N VAL A 109 -39.89 2.73 8.14
CA VAL A 109 -40.37 2.50 6.80
C VAL A 109 -41.81 2.89 6.84
N ASP A 110 -42.17 4.06 6.28
CA ASP A 110 -43.54 4.41 5.99
C ASP A 110 -44.11 3.32 5.10
N GLU A 111 -44.72 2.32 5.72
CA GLU A 111 -45.66 1.44 5.06
C GLU A 111 -46.94 2.28 4.83
N LYS A 112 -47.16 2.53 3.55
CA LYS A 112 -48.44 2.62 2.85
C LYS A 112 -48.44 3.73 1.82
N ASP A 113 -48.05 3.37 0.61
CA ASP A 113 -48.72 3.95 -0.56
C ASP A 113 -50.00 3.13 -0.79
N GLU A 114 -51.14 3.79 -0.80
CA GLU A 114 -52.50 3.22 -0.88
C GLU A 114 -52.86 2.59 -2.23
N ASP A 115 -51.89 2.31 -3.12
CA ASP A 115 -52.15 1.64 -4.38
C ASP A 115 -51.42 0.28 -4.38
N GLY A 116 -52.22 -0.78 -4.17
CA GLY A 116 -51.80 -2.18 -4.06
C GLY A 116 -51.20 -2.79 -5.32
N HIS A 117 -50.06 -2.28 -5.76
CA HIS A 117 -49.23 -2.92 -6.78
C HIS A 117 -48.07 -3.64 -6.15
N ASP A 118 -48.13 -4.97 -6.21
CA ASP A 118 -47.07 -5.92 -5.98
C ASP A 118 -45.86 -5.52 -6.83
N ARG A 119 -44.87 -4.85 -6.26
CA ARG A 119 -43.61 -4.53 -6.92
C ARG A 119 -42.81 -5.82 -7.02
N GLY A 120 -42.94 -6.46 -8.18
CA GLY A 120 -42.21 -7.65 -8.56
C GLY A 120 -40.72 -7.53 -8.26
N ARG A 121 -40.12 -8.62 -7.78
CA ARG A 121 -38.66 -8.76 -7.56
C ARG A 121 -37.92 -8.14 -8.74
N PRO A 122 -36.97 -7.20 -8.52
CA PRO A 122 -36.13 -6.68 -9.59
C PRO A 122 -35.37 -7.82 -10.27
N SER A 123 -35.44 -7.88 -11.57
CA SER A 123 -34.67 -8.83 -12.36
C SER A 123 -33.19 -8.59 -12.22
N ASN A 124 -32.36 -9.63 -12.28
CA ASN A 124 -30.90 -9.63 -12.17
C ASN A 124 -30.15 -8.89 -13.31
N GLN A 125 -30.78 -7.96 -14.01
CA GLN A 125 -30.18 -7.27 -15.16
C GLN A 125 -29.69 -5.85 -14.89
N ASP A 126 -30.03 -5.27 -13.73
CA ASP A 126 -29.50 -3.96 -13.37
C ASP A 126 -28.26 -4.15 -12.50
N GLY A 127 -27.08 -3.81 -13.03
CA GLY A 127 -25.78 -3.87 -12.38
C GLY A 127 -25.61 -2.94 -11.16
N LEU A 128 -26.68 -2.71 -10.44
CA LEU A 128 -26.66 -2.05 -9.13
C LEU A 128 -26.16 -3.06 -8.10
N ILE A 129 -24.93 -2.86 -7.64
CA ILE A 129 -24.39 -3.52 -6.46
C ILE A 129 -25.36 -3.28 -5.31
N ARG A 130 -26.19 -4.27 -4.99
CA ARG A 130 -27.04 -4.19 -3.79
C ARG A 130 -26.12 -4.17 -2.59
N ARG A 131 -26.20 -3.09 -1.82
CA ARG A 131 -25.51 -2.97 -0.54
C ARG A 131 -25.94 -4.16 0.32
N GLN A 132 -24.96 -4.93 0.82
CA GLN A 132 -25.25 -6.02 1.74
C GLN A 132 -25.84 -5.47 3.04
N ASP A 133 -27.03 -5.92 3.38
CA ASP A 133 -27.78 -5.39 4.54
C ASP A 133 -27.40 -6.09 5.86
N TRP A 134 -26.80 -7.30 5.79
CA TRP A 134 -26.38 -8.07 6.97
C TRP A 134 -24.87 -8.29 6.93
N LEU A 135 -24.21 -8.15 8.08
CA LEU A 135 -22.75 -8.27 8.25
C LEU A 135 -22.38 -9.35 9.28
N ASN A 136 -23.39 -9.96 9.93
CA ASN A 136 -23.20 -10.89 11.03
C ASN A 136 -23.85 -12.23 10.69
N MET A 137 -23.17 -13.33 11.04
CA MET A 137 -23.71 -14.68 10.85
C MET A 137 -23.62 -15.44 12.16
N ASP A 138 -24.76 -15.99 12.61
CA ASP A 138 -24.85 -16.83 13.80
C ASP A 138 -25.35 -18.23 13.43
N ILE A 139 -24.46 -19.20 13.55
CA ILE A 139 -24.72 -20.64 13.37
C ILE A 139 -24.31 -21.43 14.63
N SER A 140 -24.37 -20.77 15.77
CA SER A 140 -24.09 -21.41 17.07
C SER A 140 -25.11 -22.48 17.40
N GLY A 141 -24.69 -23.52 18.14
CA GLY A 141 -25.57 -24.57 18.68
C GLY A 141 -26.23 -25.48 17.63
N GLN A 142 -25.75 -25.50 16.38
CA GLN A 142 -26.34 -26.32 15.31
C GLN A 142 -25.82 -27.77 15.27
N GLY A 143 -24.94 -28.15 16.20
CA GLY A 143 -24.32 -29.48 16.24
C GLY A 143 -23.35 -29.72 15.06
N LEU A 144 -22.85 -28.67 14.44
CA LEU A 144 -21.92 -28.72 13.32
C LEU A 144 -20.60 -29.38 13.71
N ARG A 145 -20.08 -30.23 12.83
CA ARG A 145 -18.76 -30.88 12.99
C ARG A 145 -17.69 -30.29 12.08
N VAL A 146 -18.11 -29.71 10.95
CA VAL A 146 -17.22 -29.22 9.92
C VAL A 146 -17.76 -27.89 9.37
N LEU A 147 -16.87 -26.94 9.12
CA LEU A 147 -17.15 -25.73 8.37
C LEU A 147 -16.71 -25.93 6.92
N THR A 148 -17.56 -25.58 5.97
CA THR A 148 -17.29 -25.78 4.54
C THR A 148 -16.83 -24.51 3.86
N ALA A 149 -16.04 -24.62 2.80
CA ALA A 149 -15.48 -23.51 2.07
C ALA A 149 -16.50 -22.44 1.59
N PRO A 150 -17.75 -22.77 1.18
CA PRO A 150 -18.76 -21.79 0.81
C PRO A 150 -19.11 -20.77 1.90
N LEU A 151 -18.98 -21.12 3.19
CA LEU A 151 -19.16 -20.17 4.30
C LEU A 151 -18.23 -18.98 4.18
N PHE A 152 -16.99 -19.21 3.77
CA PHE A 152 -15.95 -18.21 3.70
C PHE A 152 -15.95 -17.40 2.37
N ALA A 153 -16.94 -17.63 1.50
CA ALA A 153 -17.22 -16.76 0.35
C ALA A 153 -17.92 -15.44 0.77
N TYR A 154 -18.46 -15.39 1.99
CA TYR A 154 -19.07 -14.17 2.54
C TYR A 154 -18.01 -13.22 3.11
N THR A 155 -17.12 -12.71 2.26
CA THR A 155 -15.94 -11.91 2.63
C THR A 155 -16.27 -10.58 3.32
N PHE A 156 -17.53 -10.14 3.25
CA PHE A 156 -18.05 -8.94 3.90
C PHE A 156 -18.40 -9.13 5.39
N LEU A 157 -18.32 -10.35 5.93
CA LEU A 157 -18.67 -10.62 7.32
C LEU A 157 -17.78 -9.84 8.28
N ASN A 158 -18.44 -9.16 9.23
CA ASN A 158 -17.80 -8.49 10.36
C ASN A 158 -17.85 -9.34 11.63
N GLU A 159 -18.91 -10.13 11.81
CA GLU A 159 -19.09 -10.97 12.99
C GLU A 159 -19.51 -12.38 12.57
N LEU A 160 -18.87 -13.38 13.17
CA LEU A 160 -19.16 -14.80 12.94
C LEU A 160 -19.26 -15.51 14.29
N TYR A 161 -20.43 -16.11 14.56
CA TYR A 161 -20.72 -16.88 15.75
C TYR A 161 -20.89 -18.35 15.36
N ILE A 162 -19.96 -19.19 15.83
CA ILE A 162 -19.94 -20.64 15.61
C ILE A 162 -19.81 -21.40 16.92
N ALA A 163 -20.14 -20.76 18.04
CA ALA A 163 -20.03 -21.30 19.36
C ALA A 163 -20.97 -22.52 19.58
N SER A 164 -20.67 -23.34 20.58
CA SER A 164 -21.53 -24.45 21.02
C SER A 164 -21.85 -25.46 19.92
N ASN A 165 -20.83 -25.83 19.15
CA ASN A 165 -20.88 -26.84 18.10
C ASN A 165 -19.93 -28.02 18.45
N LYS A 166 -19.62 -28.87 17.47
CA LYS A 166 -18.68 -29.99 17.60
C LYS A 166 -17.55 -29.85 16.56
N ILE A 167 -17.13 -28.62 16.30
CA ILE A 167 -16.15 -28.29 15.26
C ILE A 167 -14.77 -28.67 15.79
N THR A 168 -14.03 -29.46 15.01
CA THR A 168 -12.69 -29.94 15.37
C THR A 168 -11.57 -29.09 14.76
N HIS A 169 -11.84 -28.39 13.68
CA HIS A 169 -10.88 -27.50 13.03
C HIS A 169 -11.58 -26.37 12.26
N ILE A 170 -10.93 -25.23 12.19
CA ILE A 170 -11.30 -24.10 11.33
C ILE A 170 -10.48 -24.24 10.04
N PRO A 171 -11.09 -24.23 8.83
CA PRO A 171 -10.34 -24.38 7.59
C PRO A 171 -9.53 -23.12 7.25
N ALA A 172 -8.45 -23.28 6.47
CA ALA A 172 -7.57 -22.19 5.99
C ALA A 172 -8.33 -21.05 5.30
N SER A 173 -9.50 -21.36 4.70
CA SER A 173 -10.36 -20.35 4.08
C SER A 173 -10.92 -19.29 5.02
N ILE A 174 -10.73 -19.42 6.36
CA ILE A 174 -11.00 -18.33 7.33
C ILE A 174 -10.25 -17.05 6.96
N GLY A 175 -9.04 -17.16 6.41
CA GLY A 175 -8.24 -16.03 5.96
C GLY A 175 -8.88 -15.15 4.89
N LYS A 176 -9.96 -15.64 4.24
CA LYS A 176 -10.77 -14.85 3.30
C LYS A 176 -11.61 -13.78 3.99
N LEU A 177 -11.95 -13.96 5.26
CA LEU A 177 -12.79 -13.05 6.04
C LEU A 177 -11.97 -11.87 6.58
N ARG A 178 -11.32 -11.13 5.70
CA ARG A 178 -10.42 -10.02 6.07
C ARG A 178 -11.14 -8.86 6.78
N GLN A 179 -12.48 -8.77 6.69
CA GLN A 179 -13.28 -7.74 7.36
C GLN A 179 -13.78 -8.17 8.74
N LEU A 180 -13.46 -9.43 9.16
CA LEU A 180 -13.95 -9.98 10.40
C LEU A 180 -13.39 -9.23 11.61
N ARG A 181 -14.29 -8.82 12.52
CA ARG A 181 -13.96 -8.08 13.75
C ARG A 181 -14.25 -8.87 15.01
N TYR A 182 -15.18 -9.80 14.92
CA TYR A 182 -15.63 -10.63 16.02
C TYR A 182 -15.78 -12.09 15.56
N LEU A 183 -15.10 -13.00 16.26
CA LEU A 183 -15.24 -14.45 16.06
C LEU A 183 -15.49 -15.10 17.42
N ASP A 184 -16.65 -15.75 17.57
CA ASP A 184 -16.92 -16.62 18.72
C ASP A 184 -16.96 -18.08 18.27
N ALA A 185 -15.94 -18.83 18.64
CA ALA A 185 -15.79 -20.25 18.40
C ALA A 185 -15.74 -21.04 19.72
N SER A 186 -16.26 -20.47 20.82
CA SER A 186 -16.27 -21.09 22.15
C SER A 186 -17.10 -22.39 22.18
N ASN A 187 -16.82 -23.26 23.13
CA ASN A 187 -17.52 -24.50 23.31
C ASN A 187 -17.54 -25.38 22.04
N ASN A 188 -16.36 -25.70 21.54
CA ASN A 188 -16.13 -26.59 20.41
C ASN A 188 -15.08 -27.66 20.76
N GLN A 189 -14.50 -28.30 19.76
CA GLN A 189 -13.48 -29.34 19.90
C GLN A 189 -12.23 -28.99 19.09
N LEU A 190 -11.90 -27.69 19.01
CA LEU A 190 -10.77 -27.22 18.24
C LEU A 190 -9.45 -27.64 18.87
N ALA A 191 -8.65 -28.42 18.14
CA ALA A 191 -7.33 -28.88 18.61
C ALA A 191 -6.22 -27.85 18.23
N ASP A 192 -6.42 -27.14 17.15
CA ASP A 192 -5.52 -26.11 16.62
C ASP A 192 -6.29 -24.98 15.91
N LEU A 193 -5.56 -23.93 15.56
CA LEU A 193 -6.03 -22.86 14.69
C LEU A 193 -5.18 -22.83 13.40
N PRO A 194 -5.80 -22.59 12.24
CA PRO A 194 -5.04 -22.46 11.01
C PRO A 194 -4.20 -21.18 11.02
N PRO A 195 -2.96 -21.19 10.48
CA PRO A 195 -2.13 -19.99 10.34
C PRO A 195 -2.83 -18.83 9.64
N GLU A 196 -3.74 -19.13 8.72
CA GLU A 196 -4.53 -18.16 7.96
C GLU A 196 -5.45 -17.30 8.84
N ILE A 197 -5.66 -17.66 10.12
CA ILE A 197 -6.37 -16.78 11.08
C ILE A 197 -5.67 -15.41 11.20
N GLY A 198 -4.34 -15.35 11.03
CA GLY A 198 -3.55 -14.13 11.02
C GLY A 198 -3.92 -13.15 9.91
N MET A 199 -4.62 -13.62 8.86
CA MET A 199 -5.09 -12.75 7.76
C MET A 199 -6.31 -11.92 8.18
N CYS A 200 -7.01 -12.29 9.24
CA CYS A 200 -8.16 -11.55 9.78
C CYS A 200 -7.71 -10.36 10.66
N VAL A 201 -6.86 -9.49 10.14
CA VAL A 201 -6.15 -8.44 10.90
C VAL A 201 -7.05 -7.40 11.59
N TYR A 202 -8.32 -7.34 11.21
CA TYR A 202 -9.32 -6.46 11.84
C TYR A 202 -10.04 -7.08 13.03
N LEU A 203 -9.70 -8.34 13.39
CA LEU A 203 -10.25 -8.98 14.58
C LEU A 203 -9.93 -8.15 15.82
N LYS A 204 -10.98 -7.84 16.58
CA LYS A 204 -10.94 -7.19 17.88
C LYS A 204 -11.23 -8.18 19.00
N HIS A 205 -12.13 -9.11 18.75
CA HIS A 205 -12.52 -10.13 19.70
C HIS A 205 -12.43 -11.51 19.06
N LEU A 206 -11.68 -12.40 19.70
CA LEU A 206 -11.53 -13.80 19.32
C LEU A 206 -11.81 -14.64 20.57
N LEU A 207 -12.99 -15.28 20.62
CA LEU A 207 -13.41 -16.11 21.74
C LEU A 207 -13.24 -17.58 21.37
N LEU A 208 -12.42 -18.28 22.14
CA LEU A 208 -12.02 -19.68 21.96
C LEU A 208 -12.19 -20.49 23.27
N PHE A 209 -13.06 -20.01 24.17
CA PHE A 209 -13.31 -20.67 25.44
C PHE A 209 -13.72 -22.13 25.24
N ASP A 210 -13.33 -23.00 26.20
CA ASP A 210 -13.74 -24.41 26.22
C ASP A 210 -13.52 -25.14 24.88
N ASN A 211 -12.26 -25.19 24.46
CA ASN A 211 -11.78 -25.97 23.33
C ASN A 211 -10.62 -26.88 23.75
N GLN A 212 -9.90 -27.45 22.79
CA GLN A 212 -8.79 -28.38 23.04
C GLN A 212 -7.45 -27.85 22.51
N LEU A 213 -7.28 -26.52 22.52
CA LEU A 213 -6.08 -25.84 22.00
C LEU A 213 -4.89 -26.07 22.94
N HIS A 214 -3.75 -26.51 22.39
CA HIS A 214 -2.48 -26.66 23.11
C HIS A 214 -1.52 -25.49 22.80
N THR A 215 -1.55 -24.98 21.59
CA THR A 215 -0.69 -23.91 21.09
C THR A 215 -1.49 -22.89 20.28
N LEU A 216 -0.87 -21.76 19.98
CA LEU A 216 -1.40 -20.73 19.08
C LEU A 216 -0.40 -20.54 17.93
N PRO A 217 -0.86 -20.38 16.68
CA PRO A 217 0.04 -20.13 15.55
C PRO A 217 0.69 -18.75 15.65
N ASN A 218 1.96 -18.65 15.28
CA ASN A 218 2.70 -17.39 15.31
C ASN A 218 2.10 -16.31 14.39
N GLU A 219 1.40 -16.72 13.35
CA GLU A 219 0.70 -15.84 12.40
C GLU A 219 -0.40 -15.00 13.08
N MET A 220 -0.92 -15.43 14.22
CA MET A 220 -1.78 -14.58 15.06
C MET A 220 -1.09 -13.29 15.50
N GLY A 221 0.23 -13.23 15.47
CA GLY A 221 1.00 -11.99 15.67
C GLY A 221 0.60 -10.85 14.73
N SER A 222 -0.02 -11.15 13.58
CA SER A 222 -0.57 -10.14 12.65
C SER A 222 -1.87 -9.51 13.15
N LEU A 223 -2.54 -10.06 14.16
CA LEU A 223 -3.80 -9.56 14.71
C LEU A 223 -3.58 -8.37 15.68
N TYR A 224 -2.88 -7.36 15.20
CA TYR A 224 -2.45 -6.21 16.03
C TYR A 224 -3.60 -5.36 16.59
N GLN A 225 -4.82 -5.52 16.06
CA GLN A 225 -6.02 -4.84 16.54
C GLN A 225 -6.78 -5.68 17.59
N LEU A 226 -6.29 -6.90 17.91
CA LEU A 226 -6.98 -7.76 18.85
C LEU A 226 -6.97 -7.16 20.26
N GLU A 227 -8.15 -6.87 20.78
CA GLU A 227 -8.41 -6.31 22.10
C GLU A 227 -8.65 -7.43 23.13
N MET A 228 -9.40 -8.46 22.73
CA MET A 228 -9.79 -9.57 23.58
C MET A 228 -9.51 -10.92 22.91
N LEU A 229 -8.76 -11.79 23.62
CA LEU A 229 -8.53 -13.18 23.28
C LEU A 229 -9.03 -14.08 24.43
N GLY A 230 -10.18 -14.71 24.24
CA GLY A 230 -10.78 -15.64 25.23
C GLY A 230 -10.23 -17.04 25.06
N ILE A 231 -9.48 -17.56 26.03
CA ILE A 231 -8.78 -18.86 25.93
C ILE A 231 -9.00 -19.78 27.15
N GLU A 232 -9.76 -19.37 28.17
CA GLU A 232 -9.99 -20.19 29.33
C GLU A 232 -10.70 -21.49 28.93
N GLY A 233 -10.48 -22.56 29.69
CA GLY A 233 -11.02 -23.89 29.38
C GLY A 233 -10.23 -24.67 28.31
N ASN A 234 -9.05 -24.18 27.86
CA ASN A 234 -8.15 -24.88 26.94
C ASN A 234 -6.93 -25.47 27.64
N PRO A 235 -6.40 -26.61 27.18
CA PRO A 235 -5.16 -27.21 27.69
C PRO A 235 -3.91 -26.55 27.12
N LEU A 236 -3.89 -25.21 27.09
CA LEU A 236 -2.76 -24.43 26.55
C LEU A 236 -1.49 -24.63 27.36
N ASP A 237 -0.34 -24.49 26.66
CA ASP A 237 0.97 -24.44 27.27
C ASP A 237 1.01 -23.41 28.39
N SER A 238 1.61 -23.79 29.54
CA SER A 238 1.66 -22.92 30.72
C SER A 238 2.38 -21.59 30.50
N SER A 239 3.31 -21.52 29.55
CA SER A 239 4.00 -20.29 29.15
C SER A 239 3.07 -19.31 28.46
N LEU A 240 2.27 -19.77 27.48
CA LEU A 240 1.28 -18.96 26.76
C LEU A 240 0.18 -18.46 27.70
N LYS A 241 -0.32 -19.37 28.55
CA LYS A 241 -1.36 -19.02 29.53
C LYS A 241 -0.85 -17.95 30.51
N ARG A 242 0.38 -18.09 30.99
CA ARG A 242 1.00 -17.10 31.88
C ARG A 242 1.19 -15.76 31.19
N GLU A 243 1.67 -15.77 29.94
CA GLU A 243 1.87 -14.53 29.18
C GLU A 243 0.59 -13.72 29.08
N ILE A 244 -0.53 -14.35 28.73
CA ILE A 244 -1.80 -13.64 28.61
C ILE A 244 -2.37 -13.21 29.97
N MET A 245 -2.17 -14.03 31.02
CA MET A 245 -2.62 -13.70 32.38
C MET A 245 -1.86 -12.51 32.96
N ASP A 246 -0.55 -12.46 32.77
CA ASP A 246 0.33 -11.46 33.38
C ASP A 246 0.39 -10.17 32.56
N ASN A 247 0.42 -10.28 31.23
CA ASN A 247 0.75 -9.18 30.31
C ASN A 247 -0.40 -8.81 29.35
N GLY A 248 -1.43 -9.65 29.25
CA GLY A 248 -2.63 -9.40 28.45
C GLY A 248 -2.50 -9.75 26.97
N THR A 249 -3.61 -9.61 26.23
CA THR A 249 -3.73 -9.98 24.81
C THR A 249 -2.70 -9.29 23.93
N LYS A 250 -2.49 -7.99 24.09
CA LYS A 250 -1.57 -7.20 23.22
C LYS A 250 -0.13 -7.66 23.35
N SER A 251 0.31 -8.01 24.55
CA SER A 251 1.67 -8.52 24.78
C SER A 251 1.86 -9.90 24.14
N LEU A 252 0.87 -10.78 24.27
CA LEU A 252 0.91 -12.09 23.61
C LEU A 252 0.98 -11.96 22.09
N ILE A 253 0.14 -11.10 21.49
CA ILE A 253 0.16 -10.86 20.03
C ILE A 253 1.53 -10.32 19.57
N LEU A 254 2.11 -9.38 20.32
CA LEU A 254 3.46 -8.90 20.06
C LEU A 254 4.50 -10.03 20.16
N HIS A 255 4.43 -10.85 21.20
CA HIS A 255 5.32 -11.99 21.40
C HIS A 255 5.26 -12.97 20.22
N LEU A 256 4.05 -13.38 19.81
CA LEU A 256 3.86 -14.27 18.65
C LEU A 256 4.43 -13.68 17.37
N ARG A 257 4.23 -12.39 17.13
CA ARG A 257 4.73 -11.68 15.95
C ARG A 257 6.26 -11.65 15.89
N GLU A 258 6.91 -11.31 17.00
CA GLU A 258 8.37 -11.23 17.06
C GLU A 258 9.05 -12.61 17.11
N ALA A 259 8.34 -13.64 17.61
CA ALA A 259 8.80 -15.02 17.62
C ALA A 259 8.57 -15.76 16.29
N ALA A 260 7.78 -15.19 15.37
CA ALA A 260 7.49 -15.81 14.08
C ALA A 260 8.77 -16.03 13.28
N PRO A 261 8.98 -17.23 12.71
CA PRO A 261 10.14 -17.49 11.87
C PRO A 261 10.11 -16.62 10.60
N ILE A 262 11.29 -16.19 10.15
CA ILE A 262 11.39 -15.50 8.86
C ILE A 262 10.94 -16.46 7.76
N PRO A 263 9.95 -16.10 6.94
CA PRO A 263 9.47 -16.98 5.87
C PRO A 263 10.58 -17.23 4.83
N PRO A 264 10.52 -18.34 4.09
CA PRO A 264 11.49 -18.60 3.04
C PRO A 264 11.48 -17.48 2.01
N GLN A 265 12.68 -17.17 1.48
CA GLN A 265 12.82 -16.15 0.46
C GLN A 265 12.05 -16.55 -0.79
N PRO A 266 11.19 -15.67 -1.34
CA PRO A 266 10.51 -15.94 -2.60
C PRO A 266 11.52 -15.99 -3.76
N HIS A 267 11.16 -16.70 -4.84
CA HIS A 267 11.99 -16.70 -6.05
C HIS A 267 12.16 -15.29 -6.60
N PRO A 268 13.35 -14.93 -7.11
CA PRO A 268 13.57 -13.63 -7.72
C PRO A 268 12.60 -13.38 -8.87
N ARG A 269 12.08 -12.18 -8.94
CA ARG A 269 11.26 -11.73 -10.08
C ARG A 269 12.08 -11.71 -11.35
N GLN A 270 11.48 -12.04 -12.48
CA GLN A 270 12.15 -12.12 -13.77
C GLN A 270 11.60 -11.07 -14.74
N MET A 271 12.48 -10.62 -15.65
CA MET A 271 12.04 -9.80 -16.78
C MET A 271 11.32 -10.69 -17.78
N LEU A 272 10.10 -10.32 -18.12
CA LEU A 272 9.25 -10.97 -19.12
C LEU A 272 9.45 -10.29 -20.46
N ASP A 273 9.92 -11.03 -21.45
CA ASP A 273 10.09 -10.53 -22.82
C ASP A 273 8.75 -10.42 -23.53
N LEU A 274 8.44 -9.23 -24.02
CA LEU A 274 7.21 -8.91 -24.76
C LEU A 274 7.43 -8.87 -26.28
N HIS A 275 8.66 -9.01 -26.74
CA HIS A 275 9.06 -8.80 -28.12
C HIS A 275 9.94 -9.94 -28.64
N SER A 276 9.64 -10.41 -29.86
CA SER A 276 10.38 -11.47 -30.57
C SER A 276 11.48 -10.94 -31.51
N GLY A 277 11.89 -9.66 -31.35
CA GLY A 277 12.89 -9.01 -32.21
C GLY A 277 14.35 -9.33 -31.84
N ASN A 278 15.28 -8.90 -32.72
CA ASN A 278 16.71 -9.10 -32.52
C ASN A 278 17.24 -8.23 -31.37
N PRO A 279 17.69 -8.83 -30.26
CA PRO A 279 18.08 -8.08 -29.04
C PRO A 279 19.31 -7.18 -29.20
N ASN A 280 20.11 -7.31 -30.26
CA ASN A 280 21.44 -6.71 -30.36
C ASN A 280 21.52 -5.45 -31.26
N SER A 281 20.43 -5.02 -31.94
CA SER A 281 20.49 -3.94 -32.93
C SER A 281 19.82 -2.63 -32.51
N ASP A 282 19.06 -2.62 -31.42
CA ASP A 282 18.19 -1.50 -31.07
C ASP A 282 18.65 -0.77 -29.80
N GLU A 283 18.52 0.53 -29.79
CA GLU A 283 18.83 1.36 -28.61
C GLU A 283 17.79 1.15 -27.53
N ARG A 284 18.24 0.64 -26.37
CA ARG A 284 17.37 0.28 -25.25
C ARG A 284 17.49 1.26 -24.11
N VAL A 285 16.34 1.51 -23.47
CA VAL A 285 16.19 2.35 -22.29
C VAL A 285 15.40 1.58 -21.26
N ARG A 286 15.95 1.43 -20.05
CA ARG A 286 15.30 0.74 -18.94
C ARG A 286 15.00 1.72 -17.81
N VAL A 287 13.77 1.69 -17.31
CA VAL A 287 13.34 2.51 -16.17
C VAL A 287 12.81 1.63 -15.04
N PHE A 288 13.12 2.04 -13.82
CA PHE A 288 12.65 1.43 -12.58
C PHE A 288 11.85 2.47 -11.79
N SER A 289 10.66 2.12 -11.31
CA SER A 289 9.81 2.98 -10.49
C SER A 289 9.46 2.27 -9.18
N TYR A 290 9.60 2.97 -8.04
CA TYR A 290 9.34 2.38 -6.74
C TYR A 290 8.95 3.41 -5.69
N ASN A 291 7.77 3.27 -5.09
CA ASN A 291 7.44 3.93 -3.83
C ASN A 291 8.12 3.17 -2.71
N THR A 292 9.08 3.81 -2.02
CA THR A 292 9.98 3.17 -1.05
C THR A 292 9.43 3.11 0.37
N LEU A 293 8.25 3.64 0.60
CA LEU A 293 7.63 3.84 1.92
C LEU A 293 8.56 4.55 2.88
N CYS A 294 8.41 5.85 3.01
CA CYS A 294 9.22 6.71 3.89
C CYS A 294 9.29 6.15 5.32
N TYR A 295 10.47 6.16 5.93
CA TYR A 295 10.68 5.59 7.26
C TYR A 295 9.77 6.18 8.35
N LYS A 296 9.37 7.44 8.22
CA LYS A 296 8.44 8.09 9.16
C LYS A 296 7.01 7.61 9.03
N MET A 297 6.64 7.11 7.86
CA MET A 297 5.32 6.54 7.61
C MET A 297 5.27 5.06 7.98
N ALA A 298 6.40 4.36 7.95
CA ALA A 298 6.52 2.96 8.34
C ALA A 298 6.53 2.80 9.87
N THR A 299 5.40 3.07 10.50
CA THR A 299 5.27 3.02 11.97
C THR A 299 4.52 1.77 12.45
N PRO A 300 4.79 1.29 13.68
CA PRO A 300 4.03 0.18 14.26
C PRO A 300 2.52 0.43 14.40
N GLN A 301 2.11 1.70 14.43
CA GLN A 301 0.68 2.07 14.48
C GLN A 301 -0.01 1.80 13.14
N LEU A 302 0.68 2.03 12.02
CA LEU A 302 0.14 1.84 10.67
C LEU A 302 0.35 0.40 10.17
N TYR A 303 1.50 -0.19 10.50
CA TYR A 303 1.94 -1.51 10.05
C TYR A 303 2.10 -2.47 11.24
N GLY A 304 1.13 -2.44 12.16
CA GLY A 304 1.17 -3.25 13.38
C GLY A 304 1.14 -4.77 13.17
N TYR A 305 0.85 -5.22 11.97
CA TYR A 305 0.93 -6.61 11.54
C TYR A 305 2.34 -7.06 11.13
N THR A 306 3.26 -6.10 10.94
CA THR A 306 4.63 -6.36 10.48
C THR A 306 5.56 -6.60 11.66
N PRO A 307 6.44 -7.63 11.64
CA PRO A 307 7.49 -7.80 12.63
C PRO A 307 8.41 -6.56 12.71
N SER A 308 8.80 -6.18 13.93
CA SER A 308 9.56 -4.94 14.16
C SER A 308 10.89 -4.88 13.40
N GLY A 309 11.57 -6.02 13.28
CA GLY A 309 12.80 -6.15 12.50
C GLY A 309 12.61 -5.92 11.01
N ALA A 310 11.50 -6.40 10.45
CA ALA A 310 11.15 -6.20 9.03
C ALA A 310 10.72 -4.76 8.74
N LEU A 311 10.07 -4.09 9.71
CA LEU A 311 9.63 -2.70 9.59
C LEU A 311 10.79 -1.70 9.73
N ALA A 312 11.87 -2.09 10.40
CA ALA A 312 13.00 -1.21 10.70
C ALA A 312 13.66 -0.64 9.42
N TRP A 313 13.84 0.69 9.36
CA TRP A 313 14.46 1.35 8.21
C TRP A 313 15.87 0.84 7.90
N SER A 314 16.65 0.53 8.94
CA SER A 314 17.98 -0.07 8.79
C SER A 314 17.97 -1.38 7.99
N TYR A 315 16.91 -2.16 8.09
CA TYR A 315 16.70 -3.38 7.31
C TYR A 315 16.13 -3.05 5.91
N ARG A 316 15.00 -2.33 5.84
CA ARG A 316 14.27 -2.06 4.59
C ARG A 316 15.12 -1.35 3.54
N LYS A 317 15.87 -0.31 3.94
CA LYS A 317 16.71 0.45 2.99
C LYS A 317 17.73 -0.40 2.24
N ASN A 318 18.26 -1.47 2.88
CA ASN A 318 19.21 -2.36 2.23
C ASN A 318 18.52 -3.30 1.23
N GLN A 319 17.33 -3.80 1.55
CA GLN A 319 16.51 -4.58 0.62
C GLN A 319 16.10 -3.76 -0.60
N ILE A 320 15.62 -2.52 -0.39
CA ILE A 320 15.29 -1.57 -1.45
C ILE A 320 16.50 -1.32 -2.35
N LEU A 321 17.68 -1.09 -1.77
CA LEU A 321 18.91 -0.89 -2.53
C LEU A 321 19.27 -2.11 -3.37
N THR A 322 19.10 -3.31 -2.84
CA THR A 322 19.34 -4.57 -3.57
C THR A 322 18.39 -4.70 -4.77
N GLU A 323 17.10 -4.41 -4.62
CA GLU A 323 16.16 -4.41 -5.75
C GLU A 323 16.55 -3.38 -6.82
N ILE A 324 16.92 -2.17 -6.41
CA ILE A 324 17.39 -1.13 -7.32
C ILE A 324 18.62 -1.60 -8.11
N GLN A 325 19.61 -2.16 -7.44
CA GLN A 325 20.83 -2.64 -8.08
C GLN A 325 20.58 -3.79 -9.07
N ASN A 326 19.70 -4.72 -8.69
CA ASN A 326 19.32 -5.86 -9.54
C ASN A 326 18.56 -5.42 -10.81
N SER A 327 17.86 -4.28 -10.78
CA SER A 327 17.14 -3.75 -11.94
C SER A 327 18.05 -3.36 -13.09
N ALA A 328 19.29 -2.97 -12.80
CA ALA A 328 20.28 -2.42 -13.74
C ALA A 328 19.72 -1.31 -14.65
N ALA A 329 18.70 -0.58 -14.19
CA ALA A 329 17.97 0.40 -14.99
C ALA A 329 18.80 1.65 -15.31
N ASP A 330 18.50 2.30 -16.43
CA ASP A 330 19.10 3.58 -16.81
C ASP A 330 18.60 4.73 -15.92
N PHE A 331 17.31 4.68 -15.58
CA PHE A 331 16.62 5.66 -14.75
C PHE A 331 15.90 4.99 -13.59
N LEU A 332 15.99 5.62 -12.40
CA LEU A 332 15.29 5.20 -11.20
C LEU A 332 14.35 6.33 -10.77
N CYS A 333 13.07 6.07 -10.72
CA CYS A 333 12.04 6.98 -10.23
C CYS A 333 11.56 6.49 -8.86
N LEU A 334 12.05 7.10 -7.78
CA LEU A 334 11.72 6.70 -6.42
C LEU A 334 10.77 7.72 -5.79
N GLN A 335 9.69 7.24 -5.17
CA GLN A 335 8.75 8.06 -4.42
C GLN A 335 8.93 7.76 -2.93
N GLU A 336 8.48 8.67 -2.08
CA GLU A 336 8.60 8.60 -0.62
C GLU A 336 10.04 8.47 -0.10
N VAL A 337 10.99 9.03 -0.81
CA VAL A 337 12.36 9.18 -0.32
C VAL A 337 12.44 10.48 0.49
N ASP A 338 12.86 10.43 1.74
CA ASP A 338 13.11 11.62 2.54
C ASP A 338 14.48 12.26 2.22
N SER A 339 14.61 13.55 2.56
CA SER A 339 15.82 14.34 2.22
C SER A 339 17.11 13.78 2.83
N GLU A 340 17.04 13.22 4.04
CA GLU A 340 18.17 12.61 4.73
C GLU A 340 18.60 11.32 4.04
N SER A 341 17.64 10.40 3.79
CA SER A 341 17.89 9.14 3.10
C SER A 341 18.41 9.34 1.67
N PHE A 342 17.91 10.38 0.97
CA PHE A 342 18.45 10.73 -0.35
C PHE A 342 19.93 11.10 -0.28
N ARG A 343 20.33 12.01 0.65
CA ARG A 343 21.71 12.50 0.71
C ARG A 343 22.66 11.48 1.32
N GLU A 344 22.28 10.87 2.44
CA GLU A 344 23.21 10.12 3.30
C GLU A 344 23.22 8.62 2.96
N PHE A 345 22.26 8.12 2.20
CA PHE A 345 22.20 6.72 1.84
C PHE A 345 22.15 6.50 0.32
N PHE A 346 21.04 6.85 -0.33
CA PHE A 346 20.85 6.51 -1.74
C PHE A 346 21.90 7.16 -2.65
N SER A 347 22.12 8.48 -2.52
CA SER A 347 23.09 9.17 -3.38
C SER A 347 24.50 8.62 -3.22
N MET A 348 24.92 8.31 -1.99
CA MET A 348 26.26 7.74 -1.76
C MET A 348 26.38 6.31 -2.31
N LYS A 349 25.40 5.44 -2.03
CA LYS A 349 25.45 4.04 -2.46
C LYS A 349 25.31 3.91 -3.96
N LEU A 350 24.47 4.67 -4.61
CA LEU A 350 24.23 4.62 -6.04
C LEU A 350 25.35 5.28 -6.85
N ALA A 351 26.09 6.22 -6.28
CA ALA A 351 27.26 6.80 -6.92
C ALA A 351 28.33 5.74 -7.30
N TYR A 352 28.48 4.69 -6.50
CA TYR A 352 29.38 3.56 -6.82
C TYR A 352 28.98 2.78 -8.07
N HIS A 353 27.73 2.94 -8.52
CA HIS A 353 27.17 2.33 -9.73
C HIS A 353 26.92 3.37 -10.83
N ASN A 354 27.66 4.48 -10.82
CA ASN A 354 27.61 5.55 -11.78
C ASN A 354 26.29 6.34 -11.84
N TYR A 355 25.43 6.23 -10.80
CA TYR A 355 24.20 7.03 -10.75
C TYR A 355 24.46 8.42 -10.17
N LYS A 356 23.79 9.41 -10.75
CA LYS A 356 23.60 10.75 -10.17
C LYS A 356 22.11 10.97 -9.90
N GLY A 357 21.79 11.73 -8.84
CA GLY A 357 20.41 11.92 -8.39
C GLY A 357 19.94 13.38 -8.48
N VAL A 358 18.66 13.54 -8.73
CA VAL A 358 17.89 14.77 -8.61
C VAL A 358 16.78 14.52 -7.60
N PHE A 359 16.59 15.42 -6.64
CA PHE A 359 15.60 15.25 -5.59
C PHE A 359 14.85 16.56 -5.33
N TRP A 360 13.55 16.44 -5.08
CA TRP A 360 12.72 17.49 -4.50
C TRP A 360 11.81 16.92 -3.42
N PRO A 361 11.82 17.54 -2.22
CA PRO A 361 10.85 17.20 -1.18
C PRO A 361 9.47 17.75 -1.53
N LYS A 362 8.41 17.17 -0.96
CA LYS A 362 7.05 17.69 -1.00
C LYS A 362 7.00 19.16 -0.57
N SER A 363 6.05 19.92 -1.11
CA SER A 363 6.05 21.39 -1.02
C SER A 363 5.99 21.95 0.41
N ARG A 364 5.47 21.18 1.39
CA ARG A 364 5.47 21.55 2.82
C ARG A 364 6.86 21.83 3.38
N ALA A 365 7.91 21.23 2.80
CA ALA A 365 9.29 21.48 3.23
C ALA A 365 9.71 22.96 3.19
N ARG A 366 9.05 23.79 2.36
CA ARG A 366 9.37 25.21 2.23
C ARG A 366 9.10 26.04 3.47
N THR A 367 8.14 25.62 4.27
CA THR A 367 7.69 26.34 5.48
C THR A 367 8.17 25.72 6.78
N MET A 368 8.97 24.65 6.69
CA MET A 368 9.48 23.92 7.86
C MET A 368 10.87 24.36 8.28
N THR A 369 11.23 24.07 9.54
CA THR A 369 12.60 24.28 10.02
C THR A 369 13.58 23.37 9.27
N GLU A 370 14.87 23.71 9.24
CA GLU A 370 15.89 22.88 8.55
C GLU A 370 15.94 21.45 9.11
N LYS A 371 15.68 21.25 10.39
CA LYS A 371 15.62 19.93 11.03
C LYS A 371 14.42 19.12 10.52
N ASP A 372 13.23 19.73 10.48
CA ASP A 372 12.01 19.05 10.08
C ASP A 372 11.97 18.78 8.57
N LYS A 373 12.53 19.71 7.79
CA LYS A 373 12.66 19.61 6.33
C LYS A 373 13.44 18.36 5.89
N ASN A 374 14.47 17.95 6.66
CA ASN A 374 15.25 16.75 6.35
C ASN A 374 14.43 15.46 6.34
N ALA A 375 13.35 15.47 7.05
CA ALA A 375 12.45 14.32 7.20
C ALA A 375 11.23 14.37 6.27
N VAL A 376 11.11 15.40 5.43
CA VAL A 376 10.06 15.48 4.42
C VAL A 376 10.43 14.58 3.26
N ASP A 377 9.51 13.69 2.92
CA ASP A 377 9.59 12.82 1.76
C ASP A 377 9.34 13.57 0.44
N GLY A 378 9.77 12.98 -0.65
CA GLY A 378 9.62 13.55 -1.98
C GLY A 378 9.91 12.57 -3.10
N CYS A 379 10.22 13.11 -4.27
CA CYS A 379 10.54 12.35 -5.46
C CYS A 379 12.04 12.47 -5.77
N ALA A 380 12.70 11.30 -5.90
CA ALA A 380 14.10 11.19 -6.29
C ALA A 380 14.22 10.50 -7.65
N THR A 381 14.88 11.13 -8.61
CA THR A 381 15.18 10.56 -9.92
C THR A 381 16.67 10.38 -10.04
N PHE A 382 17.13 9.12 -10.19
CA PHE A 382 18.52 8.80 -10.46
C PHE A 382 18.70 8.35 -11.91
N TYR A 383 19.88 8.59 -12.47
CA TYR A 383 20.22 8.24 -13.83
C TYR A 383 21.68 7.81 -13.96
N LYS A 384 21.99 6.87 -14.85
CA LYS A 384 23.36 6.45 -15.16
C LYS A 384 24.12 7.56 -15.87
N SER A 385 25.03 8.23 -15.15
CA SER A 385 25.75 9.42 -15.62
C SER A 385 26.85 9.12 -16.64
N ASP A 386 27.27 7.89 -16.75
CA ASP A 386 28.14 7.38 -17.82
C ASP A 386 27.42 7.31 -19.18
N LYS A 387 26.13 6.98 -19.18
CA LYS A 387 25.30 6.84 -20.38
C LYS A 387 24.49 8.11 -20.68
N TRP A 388 24.04 8.84 -19.67
CA TRP A 388 23.08 9.94 -19.82
C TRP A 388 23.60 11.27 -19.28
N ILE A 389 23.24 12.37 -19.97
CA ILE A 389 23.49 13.76 -19.55
C ILE A 389 22.15 14.34 -19.12
N LEU A 390 22.08 14.93 -17.93
CA LEU A 390 20.94 15.74 -17.51
C LEU A 390 21.03 17.12 -18.19
N LEU A 391 20.08 17.43 -19.07
CA LEU A 391 20.00 18.70 -19.78
C LEU A 391 19.18 19.75 -19.02
N ASP A 392 18.03 19.34 -18.46
CA ASP A 392 17.15 20.21 -17.68
C ASP A 392 16.36 19.41 -16.65
N LYS A 393 15.86 20.10 -15.63
CA LYS A 393 15.00 19.53 -14.59
C LYS A 393 13.99 20.56 -14.13
N GLN A 394 12.75 20.13 -13.89
CA GLN A 394 11.67 20.99 -13.48
C GLN A 394 10.81 20.37 -12.40
N LEU A 395 10.49 21.15 -11.37
CA LEU A 395 9.53 20.79 -10.34
C LEU A 395 8.12 21.18 -10.80
N VAL A 396 7.17 20.23 -10.65
CA VAL A 396 5.75 20.48 -10.77
C VAL A 396 5.16 20.47 -9.36
N ASP A 397 4.97 21.65 -8.81
CA ASP A 397 4.32 21.87 -7.52
C ASP A 397 2.84 22.13 -7.77
N PHE A 398 2.01 21.12 -7.56
CA PHE A 398 0.60 21.15 -7.92
C PHE A 398 -0.17 22.27 -7.23
N ALA A 399 0.06 22.46 -5.92
CA ALA A 399 -0.60 23.50 -5.14
C ALA A 399 -0.26 24.90 -5.67
N ASN A 400 1.03 25.17 -5.88
CA ASN A 400 1.50 26.45 -6.35
C ASN A 400 1.02 26.76 -7.78
N ILE A 401 1.02 25.75 -8.66
CA ILE A 401 0.52 25.94 -10.04
C ILE A 401 -0.98 26.20 -10.03
N ALA A 402 -1.78 25.43 -9.25
CA ALA A 402 -3.22 25.61 -9.17
C ALA A 402 -3.62 27.01 -8.69
N ILE A 403 -2.95 27.55 -7.67
CA ILE A 403 -3.21 28.91 -7.14
C ILE A 403 -2.91 29.99 -8.19
N ASN A 404 -1.87 29.80 -9.00
CA ASN A 404 -1.42 30.81 -9.97
C ASN A 404 -2.07 30.67 -11.34
N ARG A 405 -2.85 29.62 -11.60
CA ARG A 405 -3.57 29.47 -12.88
C ARG A 405 -4.74 30.47 -12.95
N PRO A 406 -4.88 31.23 -14.05
CA PRO A 406 -5.95 32.23 -14.18
C PRO A 406 -7.37 31.64 -14.06
N ASP A 407 -7.57 30.41 -14.57
CA ASP A 407 -8.84 29.70 -14.55
C ASP A 407 -9.18 29.05 -13.19
N MET A 408 -8.19 28.89 -12.31
CA MET A 408 -8.34 28.29 -10.98
C MET A 408 -8.20 29.31 -9.83
N LYS A 409 -7.65 30.47 -10.14
CA LYS A 409 -7.36 31.51 -9.15
C LYS A 409 -8.63 31.99 -8.45
N ASN A 410 -8.56 32.12 -7.12
CA ASN A 410 -9.65 32.57 -6.25
C ASN A 410 -10.87 31.64 -6.20
N GLN A 411 -10.76 30.39 -6.65
CA GLN A 411 -11.83 29.42 -6.50
C GLN A 411 -11.78 28.74 -5.13
N HIS A 412 -12.94 28.63 -4.48
CA HIS A 412 -13.08 28.07 -3.14
C HIS A 412 -12.58 26.62 -3.06
N ASP A 413 -12.88 25.82 -4.06
CA ASP A 413 -12.46 24.40 -4.10
C ASP A 413 -10.96 24.23 -4.23
N ILE A 414 -10.26 25.11 -4.96
CA ILE A 414 -8.81 25.12 -5.04
C ILE A 414 -8.19 25.33 -3.65
N PHE A 415 -8.70 26.29 -2.90
CA PHE A 415 -8.22 26.56 -1.54
C PHE A 415 -8.45 25.40 -0.57
N ASN A 416 -9.63 24.80 -0.60
CA ASN A 416 -10.01 23.80 0.39
C ASN A 416 -9.58 22.39 0.05
N ARG A 417 -9.45 22.07 -1.24
CA ARG A 417 -9.21 20.71 -1.69
C ARG A 417 -7.83 20.51 -2.32
N VAL A 418 -7.38 21.37 -3.21
CA VAL A 418 -6.12 21.21 -3.95
C VAL A 418 -4.93 21.83 -3.22
N MET A 419 -5.07 23.09 -2.77
CA MET A 419 -3.95 23.82 -2.15
C MET A 419 -3.39 23.14 -0.88
N PRO A 420 -4.19 22.51 0.00
CA PRO A 420 -3.65 21.85 1.19
C PRO A 420 -2.83 20.59 0.89
N ARG A 421 -2.73 20.17 -0.39
CA ARG A 421 -2.03 18.95 -0.80
C ARG A 421 -0.65 19.30 -1.31
N ASP A 422 0.35 18.79 -0.68
CA ASP A 422 1.76 19.11 -0.88
C ASP A 422 2.49 18.21 -1.88
N ASN A 423 1.74 17.37 -2.59
CA ASN A 423 2.25 16.46 -3.63
C ASN A 423 2.97 17.22 -4.74
N ILE A 424 3.94 16.53 -5.34
CA ILE A 424 4.79 17.07 -6.41
C ILE A 424 5.04 16.03 -7.49
N SER A 425 5.50 16.50 -8.65
CA SER A 425 6.17 15.68 -9.66
C SER A 425 7.47 16.34 -10.10
N VAL A 426 8.38 15.53 -10.62
CA VAL A 426 9.69 15.97 -11.11
C VAL A 426 9.82 15.59 -12.58
N ILE A 427 10.00 16.57 -13.46
CA ILE A 427 10.29 16.35 -14.87
C ILE A 427 11.79 16.54 -15.08
N THR A 428 12.44 15.55 -15.70
CA THR A 428 13.87 15.58 -16.03
C THR A 428 14.07 15.29 -17.51
N PHE A 429 15.04 15.97 -18.12
CA PHE A 429 15.33 15.88 -19.54
C PHE A 429 16.77 15.43 -19.75
N PHE A 430 16.93 14.36 -20.49
CA PHE A 430 18.21 13.70 -20.69
C PHE A 430 18.58 13.55 -22.16
N GLU A 431 19.89 13.46 -22.41
CA GLU A 431 20.45 13.07 -23.70
C GLU A 431 21.45 11.92 -23.52
N ASN A 432 21.35 10.91 -24.36
CA ASN A 432 22.32 9.81 -24.40
C ASN A 432 23.64 10.31 -24.99
N ARG A 433 24.73 10.06 -24.29
CA ARG A 433 26.07 10.54 -24.65
C ARG A 433 26.55 10.02 -25.99
N GLN A 434 26.25 8.76 -26.33
CA GLN A 434 26.71 8.11 -27.54
C GLN A 434 25.77 8.33 -28.73
N THR A 435 24.47 8.13 -28.52
CA THR A 435 23.50 8.09 -29.61
C THR A 435 22.82 9.41 -29.89
N GLY A 436 22.97 10.41 -29.02
CA GLY A 436 22.27 11.70 -29.10
C GLY A 436 20.76 11.60 -28.89
N THR A 437 20.25 10.45 -28.49
CA THR A 437 18.82 10.23 -28.19
C THR A 437 18.41 11.03 -26.97
N ARG A 438 17.28 11.71 -27.04
CA ARG A 438 16.72 12.50 -25.94
C ARG A 438 15.53 11.79 -25.34
N VAL A 439 15.42 11.87 -24.01
CA VAL A 439 14.32 11.24 -23.24
C VAL A 439 13.88 12.19 -22.14
N VAL A 440 12.56 12.33 -21.96
CA VAL A 440 11.96 12.99 -20.81
C VAL A 440 11.53 11.92 -19.82
N VAL A 441 11.99 12.03 -18.58
CA VAL A 441 11.61 11.13 -17.49
C VAL A 441 10.86 11.94 -16.44
N VAL A 442 9.65 11.52 -16.13
CA VAL A 442 8.78 12.14 -15.14
C VAL A 442 8.60 11.19 -13.98
N ASN A 443 8.85 11.69 -12.77
CA ASN A 443 8.62 10.98 -11.51
C ASN A 443 7.48 11.66 -10.77
N ALA A 444 6.34 10.97 -10.63
CA ALA A 444 5.11 11.52 -10.07
C ALA A 444 4.72 10.82 -8.77
N HIS A 445 4.22 11.59 -7.80
CA HIS A 445 3.54 11.06 -6.63
C HIS A 445 2.26 11.87 -6.39
N ILE A 446 1.13 11.32 -6.80
CA ILE A 446 -0.20 11.95 -6.74
C ILE A 446 -0.82 11.73 -5.34
N TYR A 447 -1.80 12.56 -4.99
CA TYR A 447 -2.45 12.51 -3.69
C TYR A 447 -3.09 11.14 -3.40
N TRP A 448 -2.96 10.65 -2.15
CA TRP A 448 -3.28 9.27 -1.80
C TRP A 448 -4.76 8.98 -1.53
N ASP A 449 -5.51 9.92 -0.91
CA ASP A 449 -6.83 9.65 -0.35
C ASP A 449 -7.88 9.35 -1.44
N PRO A 450 -8.53 8.17 -1.43
CA PRO A 450 -9.55 7.80 -2.42
C PRO A 450 -10.80 8.69 -2.38
N ALA A 451 -11.10 9.35 -1.27
CA ALA A 451 -12.21 10.31 -1.17
C ALA A 451 -11.97 11.60 -1.98
N PHE A 452 -10.78 11.78 -2.55
CA PHE A 452 -10.37 12.96 -3.29
C PHE A 452 -9.98 12.62 -4.74
N ALA A 453 -10.79 11.79 -5.42
CA ALA A 453 -10.57 11.42 -6.81
C ALA A 453 -10.45 12.66 -7.72
N ASP A 454 -11.29 13.68 -7.48
CA ASP A 454 -11.28 14.96 -8.16
C ASP A 454 -9.93 15.71 -8.02
N VAL A 455 -9.32 15.69 -6.83
CA VAL A 455 -7.98 16.29 -6.61
C VAL A 455 -6.90 15.54 -7.39
N LYS A 456 -6.96 14.20 -7.42
CA LYS A 456 -6.01 13.36 -8.18
C LYS A 456 -6.09 13.67 -9.68
N ILE A 457 -7.30 13.81 -10.22
CA ILE A 457 -7.54 14.19 -11.61
C ILE A 457 -6.93 15.58 -11.91
N ILE A 458 -7.17 16.56 -11.04
CA ILE A 458 -6.63 17.92 -11.21
C ILE A 458 -5.11 17.93 -11.14
N GLN A 459 -4.50 17.22 -10.20
CA GLN A 459 -3.04 17.10 -10.13
C GLN A 459 -2.47 16.47 -11.40
N THR A 460 -3.11 15.42 -11.93
CA THR A 460 -2.70 14.77 -13.18
C THR A 460 -2.86 15.69 -14.38
N ALA A 461 -3.95 16.43 -14.49
CA ALA A 461 -4.16 17.40 -15.57
C ALA A 461 -3.12 18.53 -15.53
N ILE A 462 -2.79 19.04 -14.33
CA ILE A 462 -1.72 20.05 -14.15
C ILE A 462 -0.37 19.46 -14.59
N LEU A 463 -0.09 18.21 -14.27
CA LEU A 463 1.13 17.54 -14.70
C LEU A 463 1.21 17.43 -16.20
N MET A 464 0.12 17.02 -16.87
CA MET A 464 0.08 16.88 -18.32
C MET A 464 0.21 18.21 -19.04
N ASP A 465 -0.38 19.28 -18.51
CA ASP A 465 -0.20 20.64 -19.01
C ASP A 465 1.26 21.14 -18.87
N ALA A 466 1.86 20.87 -17.71
CA ALA A 466 3.26 21.22 -17.47
C ALA A 466 4.17 20.44 -18.43
N LEU A 467 3.92 19.15 -18.61
CA LEU A 467 4.66 18.28 -19.52
C LEU A 467 4.53 18.75 -20.97
N ALA A 468 3.34 19.14 -21.44
CA ALA A 468 3.13 19.68 -22.79
C ALA A 468 3.96 20.95 -23.02
N LYS A 469 3.95 21.88 -22.08
CA LYS A 469 4.74 23.12 -22.16
C LYS A 469 6.24 22.86 -22.19
N VAL A 470 6.73 21.97 -21.34
CA VAL A 470 8.19 21.70 -21.29
C VAL A 470 8.66 20.90 -22.50
N THR A 471 7.85 19.99 -23.06
CA THR A 471 8.21 19.24 -24.27
C THR A 471 8.31 20.14 -25.51
N GLU A 472 7.51 21.21 -25.61
CA GLU A 472 7.67 22.22 -26.64
C GLU A 472 9.03 22.97 -26.55
N LYS A 473 9.45 23.29 -25.31
CA LYS A 473 10.77 23.87 -25.03
C LYS A 473 11.87 22.84 -25.36
N TYR A 474 11.71 21.59 -24.96
CA TYR A 474 12.73 20.56 -25.14
C TYR A 474 12.89 20.11 -26.59
N ALA A 475 11.85 20.17 -27.40
CA ALA A 475 11.93 19.95 -28.85
C ALA A 475 12.86 20.92 -29.55
N ARG A 476 13.02 22.13 -29.00
CA ARG A 476 13.90 23.21 -29.53
C ARG A 476 15.22 23.31 -28.75
N TRP A 477 15.55 22.34 -27.93
CA TRP A 477 16.75 22.37 -27.10
C TRP A 477 18.02 22.36 -27.99
N PRO A 478 19.01 23.21 -27.72
CA PRO A 478 20.22 23.26 -28.51
C PRO A 478 21.00 21.94 -28.48
N GLU A 479 21.86 21.78 -29.49
CA GLU A 479 22.73 20.61 -29.55
C GLU A 479 23.68 20.55 -28.34
N CYS A 480 23.81 19.36 -27.74
CA CYS A 480 24.76 19.10 -26.66
C CYS A 480 26.15 18.82 -27.26
N LYS A 481 27.09 19.77 -27.10
CA LYS A 481 28.44 19.65 -27.63
C LYS A 481 29.42 18.89 -26.74
N ASP A 482 29.21 18.96 -25.42
CA ASP A 482 30.07 18.23 -24.46
C ASP A 482 29.37 16.92 -24.00
N LYS A 483 29.72 15.83 -24.68
CA LYS A 483 29.19 14.51 -24.41
C LYS A 483 30.19 13.61 -23.70
N LYS A 484 31.37 14.10 -23.30
CA LYS A 484 32.38 13.30 -22.62
C LYS A 484 31.85 12.73 -21.31
N ALA A 485 32.02 11.45 -21.10
CA ALA A 485 31.65 10.81 -19.85
C ALA A 485 32.71 11.10 -18.79
N TYR A 486 32.28 11.65 -17.66
CA TYR A 486 33.12 11.75 -16.46
C TYR A 486 33.26 10.37 -15.85
N GLY A 487 34.50 9.89 -15.63
CA GLY A 487 34.79 8.62 -14.94
C GLY A 487 35.25 7.46 -15.82
N LEU A 488 35.40 7.65 -17.12
CA LEU A 488 36.17 6.69 -17.93
C LEU A 488 37.65 6.85 -17.58
N THR A 489 38.28 5.77 -17.12
CA THR A 489 39.73 5.71 -17.02
C THR A 489 40.34 5.81 -18.42
N SER A 490 41.50 6.43 -18.54
CA SER A 490 42.19 6.61 -19.83
C SER A 490 42.39 5.33 -20.66
N GLU A 491 42.34 4.17 -20.02
CA GLU A 491 42.49 2.85 -20.66
C GLU A 491 41.22 2.42 -21.45
N ASN A 492 40.03 2.93 -21.15
CA ASN A 492 38.77 2.57 -21.83
C ASN A 492 38.27 3.65 -22.77
N ALA A 493 38.92 4.82 -22.80
CA ALA A 493 38.43 5.96 -23.57
C ALA A 493 38.76 5.87 -25.08
N GLU A 494 39.76 5.03 -25.47
CA GLU A 494 40.18 4.91 -26.85
C GLU A 494 39.32 3.95 -27.69
N GLU A 495 38.46 3.13 -27.08
CA GLU A 495 37.62 2.14 -27.78
C GLU A 495 36.18 2.58 -28.05
N LEU A 496 35.71 3.72 -27.49
CA LEU A 496 34.34 4.16 -27.70
C LEU A 496 34.20 4.90 -29.04
N PRO A 497 33.17 4.59 -29.83
CA PRO A 497 32.88 5.33 -31.07
C PRO A 497 32.60 6.81 -30.76
N GLU A 498 32.89 7.68 -31.70
CA GLU A 498 32.60 9.12 -31.55
C GLU A 498 31.10 9.35 -31.27
N PRO A 499 30.75 10.23 -30.30
CA PRO A 499 29.38 10.55 -29.98
C PRO A 499 28.61 11.07 -31.18
N GLN A 500 27.41 10.54 -31.41
CA GLN A 500 26.51 11.02 -32.47
C GLN A 500 25.94 12.41 -32.14
N PRO A 501 25.59 13.22 -33.14
CA PRO A 501 24.89 14.49 -32.95
C PRO A 501 23.59 14.29 -32.14
N SER A 502 23.11 15.36 -31.49
CA SER A 502 21.82 15.35 -30.82
C SER A 502 20.70 15.12 -31.84
N LYS A 503 19.81 14.13 -31.51
CA LYS A 503 18.65 13.85 -32.35
C LYS A 503 17.59 14.94 -32.22
N GLU A 504 16.93 15.26 -33.31
CA GLU A 504 15.84 16.25 -33.35
C GLU A 504 14.48 15.54 -33.11
N TYR A 505 13.62 16.18 -32.36
CA TYR A 505 12.29 15.73 -32.05
C TYR A 505 11.27 16.86 -32.13
N THR A 506 10.01 16.51 -32.33
CA THR A 506 8.87 17.41 -32.07
C THR A 506 8.40 17.20 -30.63
N SER A 507 7.54 18.05 -30.10
CA SER A 507 6.96 17.91 -28.77
C SER A 507 6.19 16.57 -28.58
N THR A 508 5.64 16.00 -29.64
CA THR A 508 4.86 14.75 -29.62
C THR A 508 5.66 13.50 -30.01
N THR A 509 6.86 13.65 -30.59
CA THR A 509 7.75 12.53 -30.93
C THR A 509 8.92 12.36 -29.96
N LEU A 510 9.08 13.30 -29.01
CA LEU A 510 10.07 13.18 -27.95
C LEU A 510 9.75 11.98 -27.07
N PRO A 511 10.69 11.05 -26.84
CA PRO A 511 10.50 9.93 -25.94
C PRO A 511 10.16 10.39 -24.52
N ILE A 512 9.03 9.89 -23.98
CA ILE A 512 8.54 10.23 -22.65
C ILE A 512 8.35 8.94 -21.86
N LEU A 513 8.89 8.91 -20.64
CA LEU A 513 8.64 7.93 -19.60
C LEU A 513 8.02 8.68 -18.40
N LEU A 514 6.78 8.32 -18.04
CA LEU A 514 6.06 8.90 -16.92
C LEU A 514 5.81 7.80 -15.88
N CYS A 515 6.55 7.87 -14.78
CA CYS A 515 6.61 6.83 -13.75
C CYS A 515 6.11 7.37 -12.42
N GLY A 516 5.58 6.51 -11.59
CA GLY A 516 5.29 6.87 -10.20
C GLY A 516 4.07 6.20 -9.62
N ASP A 517 3.76 6.65 -8.41
CA ASP A 517 2.57 6.31 -7.66
C ASP A 517 1.46 7.34 -7.96
N PHE A 518 0.46 6.88 -8.70
CA PHE A 518 -0.69 7.71 -9.08
C PHE A 518 -1.84 7.59 -8.07
N ASN A 519 -1.71 6.71 -7.10
CA ASN A 519 -2.75 6.47 -6.10
C ASN A 519 -4.16 6.27 -6.70
N SER A 520 -4.22 5.69 -7.90
CA SER A 520 -5.42 5.60 -8.74
C SER A 520 -5.45 4.26 -9.45
N THR A 521 -6.59 3.57 -9.40
CA THR A 521 -6.79 2.25 -9.98
C THR A 521 -7.00 2.30 -11.50
N PRO A 522 -6.90 1.18 -12.24
CA PRO A 522 -7.09 1.15 -13.70
C PRO A 522 -8.49 1.56 -14.18
N ASP A 523 -9.50 1.55 -13.32
CA ASP A 523 -10.86 1.99 -13.60
C ASP A 523 -11.11 3.47 -13.27
N SER A 524 -10.10 4.21 -12.80
CA SER A 524 -10.19 5.62 -12.40
C SER A 524 -10.17 6.59 -13.58
N ALA A 525 -10.64 7.81 -13.32
CA ALA A 525 -10.53 8.93 -14.26
C ALA A 525 -9.07 9.32 -14.56
N VAL A 526 -8.17 9.16 -13.61
CA VAL A 526 -6.73 9.40 -13.80
C VAL A 526 -6.17 8.44 -14.85
N TYR A 527 -6.46 7.15 -14.73
CA TYR A 527 -6.03 6.15 -15.72
C TYR A 527 -6.65 6.42 -17.10
N THR A 528 -7.94 6.75 -17.14
CA THR A 528 -8.66 7.11 -18.36
C THR A 528 -8.03 8.32 -19.04
N LEU A 529 -7.77 9.40 -18.31
CA LEU A 529 -7.11 10.60 -18.87
C LEU A 529 -5.76 10.25 -19.52
N LEU A 530 -4.91 9.51 -18.79
CA LEU A 530 -3.55 9.17 -19.26
C LEU A 530 -3.58 8.21 -20.46
N SER A 531 -4.44 7.21 -20.47
CA SER A 531 -4.49 6.18 -21.50
C SER A 531 -5.20 6.63 -22.79
N SER A 532 -6.30 7.38 -22.66
CA SER A 532 -7.09 7.84 -23.82
C SER A 532 -6.65 9.20 -24.35
N GLY A 533 -5.87 9.97 -23.57
CA GLY A 533 -5.49 11.35 -23.89
C GLY A 533 -6.56 12.39 -23.62
N SER A 534 -7.75 11.98 -23.14
CA SER A 534 -8.85 12.90 -22.83
C SER A 534 -9.78 12.33 -21.76
N LEU A 535 -10.39 13.24 -21.01
CA LEU A 535 -11.42 12.92 -20.01
C LEU A 535 -12.61 13.87 -20.22
N PRO A 536 -13.83 13.36 -20.48
CA PRO A 536 -14.99 14.20 -20.68
C PRO A 536 -15.41 14.86 -19.35
N SER A 537 -16.01 16.07 -19.43
CA SER A 537 -16.52 16.80 -18.28
C SER A 537 -17.64 16.06 -17.53
N THR A 538 -18.26 15.07 -18.18
CA THR A 538 -19.35 14.25 -17.61
C THR A 538 -18.83 13.04 -16.81
N HIS A 539 -17.52 12.88 -16.62
CA HIS A 539 -17.01 11.70 -15.92
C HIS A 539 -17.48 11.67 -14.46
N PRO A 540 -17.98 10.51 -13.96
CA PRO A 540 -18.60 10.40 -12.63
C PRO A 540 -17.72 10.87 -11.46
N GLU A 541 -16.43 10.66 -11.51
CA GLU A 541 -15.50 11.10 -10.44
C GLU A 541 -15.38 12.61 -10.32
N LEU A 542 -15.68 13.38 -11.38
CA LEU A 542 -15.78 14.84 -11.34
C LEU A 542 -17.08 15.31 -10.64
N HIS A 543 -18.07 14.43 -10.53
CA HIS A 543 -19.39 14.71 -9.94
C HIS A 543 -19.59 14.10 -8.55
N GLY A 544 -18.53 13.63 -7.91
CA GLY A 544 -18.60 13.00 -6.59
C GLY A 544 -19.25 11.62 -6.61
N GLY A 545 -19.23 10.94 -7.76
CA GLY A 545 -19.72 9.57 -7.91
C GLY A 545 -21.25 9.43 -8.04
N GLU A 546 -22.00 10.51 -8.11
CA GLU A 546 -23.44 10.45 -8.38
C GLU A 546 -23.70 10.13 -9.85
N LYS A 547 -24.42 9.03 -10.09
CA LYS A 547 -24.82 8.55 -11.43
C LYS A 547 -26.32 8.63 -11.58
N ASP A 548 -26.80 8.87 -12.80
CA ASP A 548 -28.21 8.71 -13.16
C ASP A 548 -28.56 7.24 -13.42
N HIS A 549 -29.83 6.97 -13.81
CA HIS A 549 -30.29 5.62 -14.14
C HIS A 549 -29.63 5.02 -15.40
N ALA A 550 -28.97 5.86 -16.23
CA ALA A 550 -28.22 5.42 -17.40
C ALA A 550 -26.72 5.23 -17.08
N GLY A 551 -26.28 5.50 -15.85
CA GLY A 551 -24.87 5.41 -15.43
C GLY A 551 -24.08 6.67 -15.73
N GLU A 552 -24.70 7.74 -16.21
CA GLU A 552 -24.08 9.04 -16.47
C GLU A 552 -24.07 9.90 -15.22
N ALA A 553 -23.10 10.82 -15.12
CA ALA A 553 -22.98 11.73 -14.00
C ALA A 553 -24.19 12.70 -13.91
N LYS A 554 -24.80 12.79 -12.73
CA LYS A 554 -25.92 13.69 -12.49
C LYS A 554 -25.47 15.14 -12.32
N GLY A 555 -26.05 16.03 -13.12
CA GLY A 555 -25.99 17.49 -12.89
C GLY A 555 -24.66 18.15 -13.26
N GLN A 556 -24.44 19.35 -12.74
CA GLN A 556 -23.18 20.08 -12.88
C GLN A 556 -22.09 19.44 -12.01
N PRO A 557 -20.80 19.54 -12.41
CA PRO A 557 -19.70 19.06 -11.57
C PRO A 557 -19.85 19.56 -10.13
N LYS A 558 -19.72 18.65 -9.17
CA LYS A 558 -19.84 18.96 -7.73
C LYS A 558 -18.81 19.99 -7.28
N TYR A 559 -17.64 19.97 -7.94
CA TYR A 559 -16.56 20.91 -7.69
C TYR A 559 -16.26 21.69 -8.97
N GLN A 560 -16.02 23.01 -8.85
CA GLN A 560 -15.69 23.87 -9.97
C GLN A 560 -14.19 24.18 -9.97
N TYR A 561 -13.47 23.56 -10.86
CA TYR A 561 -12.02 23.78 -11.06
C TYR A 561 -11.75 24.59 -12.33
N GLY A 562 -12.47 25.70 -12.51
CA GLY A 562 -12.37 26.53 -13.70
C GLY A 562 -12.80 25.82 -14.98
N ASN A 563 -12.14 26.09 -16.09
CA ASN A 563 -12.47 25.51 -17.39
C ASN A 563 -12.15 24.02 -17.45
N PHE A 564 -11.26 23.48 -16.59
CA PHE A 564 -10.95 22.07 -16.56
C PHE A 564 -12.16 21.16 -16.40
N SER A 565 -13.08 21.53 -15.51
CA SER A 565 -14.28 20.72 -15.26
C SER A 565 -15.41 20.95 -16.26
N ARG A 566 -15.44 22.13 -16.93
CA ARG A 566 -16.48 22.46 -17.90
C ARG A 566 -16.25 21.86 -19.28
N ASP A 567 -15.01 21.96 -19.74
CA ASP A 567 -14.65 21.59 -21.11
C ASP A 567 -14.06 20.18 -21.22
N GLY A 568 -13.92 19.49 -20.06
CA GLY A 568 -13.17 18.26 -19.95
C GLY A 568 -11.67 18.51 -19.89
N MET A 569 -10.87 17.45 -19.96
CA MET A 569 -9.42 17.50 -19.88
C MET A 569 -8.82 16.75 -21.05
N ALA A 570 -7.71 17.25 -21.61
CA ALA A 570 -7.01 16.57 -22.70
C ALA A 570 -5.50 16.87 -22.66
N HIS A 571 -4.72 15.97 -23.23
CA HIS A 571 -3.29 16.16 -23.45
C HIS A 571 -2.86 15.63 -24.84
N PRO A 572 -1.74 16.15 -25.42
CA PRO A 572 -1.37 15.83 -26.79
C PRO A 572 -0.58 14.52 -26.95
N PHE A 573 -0.34 13.76 -25.87
CA PHE A 573 0.53 12.59 -25.88
C PHE A 573 -0.25 11.30 -26.13
N SER A 574 0.34 10.37 -26.87
CA SER A 574 -0.13 9.00 -26.98
C SER A 574 0.61 8.14 -25.96
N LEU A 575 0.00 7.94 -24.79
CA LEU A 575 0.58 7.18 -23.69
C LEU A 575 -0.05 5.80 -23.58
N LYS A 576 0.76 4.83 -23.13
CA LYS A 576 0.31 3.49 -22.77
C LYS A 576 1.02 3.05 -21.49
N SER A 577 0.33 2.34 -20.60
CA SER A 577 0.97 1.69 -19.46
C SER A 577 1.78 0.49 -19.95
N SER A 578 3.02 0.34 -19.50
CA SER A 578 3.90 -0.76 -19.93
C SER A 578 3.36 -2.12 -19.49
N TYR A 579 2.69 -2.20 -18.35
CA TYR A 579 2.13 -3.43 -17.81
C TYR A 579 0.78 -3.81 -18.44
N SER A 580 0.12 -2.90 -19.16
CA SER A 580 -1.09 -3.26 -19.92
C SER A 580 -0.81 -4.22 -21.07
N ASN A 581 0.45 -4.41 -21.46
CA ASN A 581 0.85 -5.41 -22.44
C ASN A 581 0.76 -6.85 -21.92
N LEU A 582 0.64 -7.05 -20.60
CA LEU A 582 0.43 -8.34 -19.97
C LEU A 582 -1.06 -8.72 -19.86
N GLU A 583 -1.99 -7.81 -20.18
CA GLU A 583 -3.43 -8.08 -20.08
C GLU A 583 -3.82 -9.27 -20.95
N GLY A 584 -4.49 -10.27 -20.36
CA GLY A 584 -4.92 -11.50 -21.02
C GLY A 584 -3.82 -12.54 -21.23
N THR A 585 -2.59 -12.32 -20.77
CA THR A 585 -1.49 -13.30 -20.90
C THR A 585 -1.44 -14.32 -19.76
N GLY A 586 -2.10 -14.02 -18.62
CA GLY A 586 -1.98 -14.80 -17.40
C GLY A 586 -0.78 -14.41 -16.52
N GLU A 587 0.10 -13.50 -16.99
CA GLU A 587 1.27 -12.99 -16.26
C GLU A 587 1.05 -11.56 -15.73
N GLU A 588 -0.20 -11.14 -15.66
CA GLU A 588 -0.57 -9.81 -15.17
C GLU A 588 -0.15 -9.60 -13.72
N VAL A 589 0.40 -8.44 -13.42
CA VAL A 589 0.64 -8.02 -12.05
C VAL A 589 -0.70 -7.65 -11.41
N ALA A 590 -1.17 -8.47 -10.48
CA ALA A 590 -2.50 -8.32 -9.88
C ALA A 590 -2.64 -7.08 -9.03
N PHE A 591 -1.55 -6.63 -8.40
CA PHE A 591 -1.50 -5.44 -7.54
C PHE A 591 -0.10 -4.87 -7.47
N THR A 592 0.02 -3.58 -7.21
CA THR A 592 1.27 -2.89 -6.91
C THR A 592 1.32 -2.37 -5.48
N ASN A 593 0.18 -2.32 -4.77
CA ASN A 593 0.12 -2.04 -3.34
C ASN A 593 -0.64 -3.16 -2.63
N TYR A 594 -0.08 -3.64 -1.50
CA TYR A 594 -0.63 -4.75 -0.73
C TYR A 594 -0.62 -4.44 0.77
N THR A 595 -1.76 -4.01 1.27
CA THR A 595 -2.01 -3.78 2.70
C THR A 595 -3.32 -4.44 3.13
N PRO A 596 -3.57 -4.65 4.41
CA PRO A 596 -4.86 -5.18 4.87
C PRO A 596 -6.06 -4.34 4.44
N GLY A 597 -5.87 -3.02 4.30
CA GLY A 597 -6.92 -2.07 3.94
C GLY A 597 -7.13 -1.90 2.44
N PHE A 598 -6.12 -2.24 1.64
CA PHE A 598 -6.17 -2.08 0.19
C PHE A 598 -5.23 -3.05 -0.52
N THR A 599 -5.71 -3.64 -1.60
CA THR A 599 -4.91 -4.43 -2.53
C THR A 599 -5.32 -4.04 -3.95
N GLY A 600 -4.39 -3.52 -4.73
CA GLY A 600 -4.68 -3.06 -6.09
C GLY A 600 -3.50 -2.40 -6.78
N VAL A 601 -3.69 -2.01 -8.03
CA VAL A 601 -2.68 -1.33 -8.83
C VAL A 601 -2.80 0.17 -8.64
N LEU A 602 -1.73 0.81 -8.17
CA LEU A 602 -1.60 2.26 -7.96
C LEU A 602 -0.39 2.87 -8.68
N ASP A 603 0.60 2.03 -9.00
CA ASP A 603 1.88 2.43 -9.59
C ASP A 603 1.89 2.10 -11.07
N TYR A 604 2.45 2.99 -11.88
CA TYR A 604 2.50 2.84 -13.32
C TYR A 604 3.82 3.34 -13.91
N VAL A 605 4.17 2.72 -15.04
CA VAL A 605 5.19 3.20 -15.98
C VAL A 605 4.50 3.46 -17.31
N TRP A 606 4.16 4.71 -17.58
CA TRP A 606 3.58 5.17 -18.85
C TRP A 606 4.68 5.54 -19.83
N TYR A 607 4.49 5.22 -21.10
CA TYR A 607 5.44 5.55 -22.16
C TYR A 607 4.76 6.12 -23.38
N SER A 608 5.46 6.99 -24.13
CA SER A 608 4.99 7.54 -25.39
C SER A 608 5.10 6.51 -26.51
N THR A 609 3.95 6.06 -27.03
CA THR A 609 3.89 5.01 -28.06
C THR A 609 4.41 5.45 -29.44
N ASN A 610 4.48 6.76 -29.70
CA ASN A 610 5.00 7.30 -30.93
C ASN A 610 6.53 7.13 -31.08
N SER A 611 7.24 7.05 -29.97
CA SER A 611 8.72 7.09 -29.93
C SER A 611 9.36 5.90 -29.23
N LEU A 612 8.58 5.16 -28.42
CA LEU A 612 9.04 4.03 -27.65
C LEU A 612 8.21 2.78 -27.96
N GLU A 613 8.84 1.62 -27.85
CA GLU A 613 8.20 0.31 -27.87
C GLU A 613 8.58 -0.45 -26.61
N ASN A 614 7.61 -0.95 -25.87
CA ASN A 614 7.85 -1.72 -24.66
C ASN A 614 8.22 -3.14 -25.05
N VAL A 615 9.42 -3.59 -24.67
CA VAL A 615 9.98 -4.88 -25.08
C VAL A 615 10.14 -5.86 -23.92
N ALA A 616 10.19 -5.37 -22.68
CA ALA A 616 10.19 -6.24 -21.49
C ALA A 616 9.67 -5.50 -20.27
N VAL A 617 9.10 -6.24 -19.34
CA VAL A 617 8.68 -5.76 -18.02
C VAL A 617 9.10 -6.74 -16.93
N LEU A 618 9.35 -6.25 -15.71
CA LEU A 618 9.61 -7.09 -14.55
C LEU A 618 8.29 -7.73 -14.09
N GLY A 619 8.19 -9.05 -14.18
CA GLY A 619 7.01 -9.81 -13.76
C GLY A 619 6.68 -9.63 -12.27
N GLY A 620 5.52 -10.13 -11.85
CA GLY A 620 5.15 -10.26 -10.44
C GLY A 620 5.98 -11.34 -9.73
N TRP A 621 5.71 -11.53 -8.44
CA TRP A 621 6.18 -12.69 -7.72
C TRP A 621 5.41 -13.93 -8.16
N GLU A 622 6.03 -15.12 -8.15
CA GLU A 622 5.38 -16.37 -8.51
C GLU A 622 4.06 -16.54 -7.73
N GLY A 623 2.95 -16.70 -8.44
CA GLY A 623 1.60 -16.82 -7.88
C GLY A 623 0.87 -15.48 -7.61
N MET A 624 1.44 -14.33 -8.01
CA MET A 624 0.71 -13.04 -8.06
C MET A 624 -0.18 -12.91 -9.31
N GLU A 625 -0.22 -13.94 -10.15
CA GLU A 625 -1.05 -13.98 -11.33
C GLU A 625 -2.53 -13.85 -10.94
N LYS A 626 -3.32 -13.15 -11.72
CA LYS A 626 -4.77 -13.11 -11.52
C LYS A 626 -5.32 -14.52 -11.68
N GLY A 627 -5.68 -15.15 -10.57
CA GLY A 627 -6.39 -16.42 -10.57
C GLY A 627 -7.60 -16.31 -11.49
N GLY A 628 -7.75 -17.27 -12.44
CA GLY A 628 -8.83 -17.26 -13.41
C GLY A 628 -10.19 -17.13 -12.74
N SER A 629 -11.02 -16.22 -13.23
CA SER A 629 -12.43 -15.99 -12.85
C SER A 629 -12.71 -15.45 -11.43
N GLY A 630 -12.02 -14.41 -10.99
CA GLY A 630 -12.50 -13.59 -9.87
C GLY A 630 -13.64 -12.68 -10.32
N VAL A 631 -14.81 -12.80 -9.71
CA VAL A 631 -15.92 -11.87 -9.88
C VAL A 631 -15.43 -10.47 -9.52
N ARG A 632 -15.43 -9.55 -10.49
CA ARG A 632 -15.19 -8.13 -10.23
C ARG A 632 -16.32 -7.61 -9.35
N ASN A 633 -16.05 -7.45 -8.06
CA ASN A 633 -16.90 -6.63 -7.22
C ASN A 633 -16.54 -5.16 -7.50
N GLY A 634 -17.56 -4.30 -7.64
CA GLY A 634 -17.42 -2.90 -8.06
C GLY A 634 -16.59 -1.97 -7.18
N ASP A 635 -15.84 -2.49 -6.23
CA ASP A 635 -15.04 -1.74 -5.25
C ASP A 635 -13.52 -1.95 -5.40
N GLY A 636 -13.04 -2.33 -6.60
CA GLY A 636 -11.64 -2.65 -6.86
C GLY A 636 -11.33 -4.14 -6.68
N ALA A 637 -10.35 -4.64 -7.42
CA ALA A 637 -9.97 -6.04 -7.45
C ALA A 637 -9.62 -6.55 -6.03
N THR A 638 -10.57 -7.22 -5.40
CA THR A 638 -10.31 -7.94 -4.15
C THR A 638 -9.74 -9.30 -4.53
N MET A 639 -8.47 -9.57 -4.22
CA MET A 639 -7.92 -10.92 -4.29
C MET A 639 -8.75 -11.85 -3.40
N ILE A 640 -9.19 -12.96 -3.95
CA ILE A 640 -9.86 -14.00 -3.17
C ILE A 640 -8.76 -14.73 -2.40
N ALA A 641 -8.83 -14.75 -1.06
CA ALA A 641 -7.92 -15.52 -0.24
C ALA A 641 -7.99 -17.02 -0.65
N GLY A 642 -6.86 -17.59 -0.98
CA GLY A 642 -6.71 -18.92 -1.58
C GLY A 642 -5.84 -18.89 -2.84
N ASP A 643 -5.71 -17.71 -3.49
CA ASP A 643 -4.85 -17.47 -4.64
C ASP A 643 -3.63 -16.61 -4.26
N GLU A 644 -3.21 -16.68 -2.98
CA GLU A 644 -2.02 -15.99 -2.52
C GLU A 644 -0.77 -16.57 -3.19
N PRO A 645 0.18 -15.71 -3.62
CA PRO A 645 1.45 -16.15 -4.16
C PRO A 645 2.12 -17.14 -3.24
N LYS A 646 2.72 -18.19 -3.76
CA LYS A 646 3.34 -19.27 -2.95
C LYS A 646 4.36 -18.77 -1.93
N GLY A 647 5.00 -17.62 -2.17
CA GLY A 647 5.93 -16.96 -1.25
C GLY A 647 5.27 -15.99 -0.27
N MET A 648 3.95 -15.75 -0.38
CA MET A 648 3.21 -14.78 0.44
C MET A 648 2.15 -15.43 1.33
N ARG A 649 2.15 -16.75 1.45
CA ARG A 649 1.19 -17.43 2.31
C ARG A 649 1.26 -16.86 3.72
N ASN A 650 0.11 -16.50 4.25
CA ASN A 650 -0.07 -15.97 5.62
C ASN A 650 0.62 -14.61 5.87
N VAL A 651 1.01 -13.87 4.82
CA VAL A 651 1.47 -12.49 4.92
C VAL A 651 0.27 -11.55 4.81
N ALA A 652 -0.13 -10.95 5.90
CA ALA A 652 -1.34 -10.11 5.99
C ALA A 652 -1.26 -8.84 5.14
N GLY A 653 -0.07 -8.33 4.90
CA GLY A 653 0.22 -7.13 4.11
C GLY A 653 1.71 -6.80 4.12
N TRP A 654 2.11 -5.88 3.25
CA TRP A 654 3.44 -5.30 3.21
C TRP A 654 3.51 -4.00 4.03
N PRO A 655 4.72 -3.55 4.48
CA PRO A 655 6.02 -4.24 4.35
C PRO A 655 6.10 -5.53 5.17
N HIS A 656 6.99 -6.43 4.77
CA HIS A 656 7.31 -7.68 5.45
C HIS A 656 8.77 -8.07 5.14
N TRP A 657 9.30 -9.18 5.68
CA TRP A 657 10.73 -9.54 5.56
C TRP A 657 11.32 -9.40 4.15
N TRP A 658 10.67 -9.94 3.11
CA TRP A 658 11.17 -9.90 1.73
C TRP A 658 10.53 -8.78 0.88
N PHE A 659 9.65 -8.02 1.48
CA PHE A 659 8.87 -6.96 0.83
C PHE A 659 9.06 -5.66 1.62
N PRO A 660 10.11 -4.88 1.30
CA PRO A 660 10.54 -3.76 2.16
C PRO A 660 9.65 -2.51 2.06
N SER A 661 8.70 -2.46 1.14
CA SER A 661 7.69 -1.40 0.99
C SER A 661 6.30 -2.04 0.94
N ASP A 662 5.26 -1.27 1.18
CA ASP A 662 3.86 -1.65 0.92
C ASP A 662 3.50 -1.57 -0.57
N HIS A 663 4.43 -1.08 -1.40
CA HIS A 663 4.36 -1.09 -2.86
C HIS A 663 5.29 -2.11 -3.50
N LEU A 664 4.96 -2.49 -4.73
CA LEU A 664 5.79 -3.32 -5.61
C LEU A 664 6.61 -2.42 -6.53
N SER A 665 7.90 -2.70 -6.68
CA SER A 665 8.73 -2.03 -7.67
C SER A 665 8.33 -2.45 -9.09
N LEU A 666 8.28 -1.49 -10.02
CA LEU A 666 8.05 -1.71 -11.44
C LEU A 666 9.33 -1.47 -12.23
N CYS A 667 9.60 -2.32 -13.22
CA CYS A 667 10.72 -2.13 -14.13
C CYS A 667 10.30 -2.47 -15.56
N SER A 668 10.62 -1.58 -16.49
CA SER A 668 10.24 -1.75 -17.90
C SER A 668 11.41 -1.38 -18.81
N GLU A 669 11.54 -2.12 -19.90
CA GLU A 669 12.55 -1.87 -20.92
C GLU A 669 11.89 -1.49 -22.25
N PHE A 670 12.44 -0.49 -22.88
CA PHE A 670 11.91 0.09 -24.12
C PHE A 670 12.99 0.16 -25.20
N VAL A 671 12.56 -0.06 -26.45
CA VAL A 671 13.34 0.24 -27.64
C VAL A 671 12.92 1.62 -28.15
N VAL A 672 13.91 2.46 -28.46
CA VAL A 672 13.68 3.76 -29.07
C VAL A 672 13.40 3.57 -30.57
N LYS A 673 12.19 3.93 -30.99
CA LYS A 673 11.79 3.84 -32.40
C LYS A 673 12.63 4.81 -33.25
N ARG A 674 13.08 4.35 -34.39
CA ARG A 674 13.76 5.22 -35.38
C ARG A 674 12.76 6.25 -35.86
N VAL A 675 13.05 7.53 -35.68
CA VAL A 675 12.28 8.62 -36.31
C VAL A 675 12.43 8.43 -37.81
N GLY A 676 11.34 8.11 -38.51
CA GLY A 676 11.38 7.70 -39.89
C GLY A 676 12.05 8.74 -40.78
N ALA A 677 13.07 8.34 -41.53
CA ALA A 677 13.47 9.04 -42.74
C ALA A 677 12.21 9.20 -43.60
N LYS A 678 11.88 10.43 -44.00
CA LYS A 678 10.85 10.73 -44.98
C LYS A 678 11.03 9.71 -46.12
N LYS A 679 10.01 8.86 -46.36
CA LYS A 679 9.97 8.12 -47.62
C LYS A 679 10.01 9.14 -48.75
N ASP A 680 11.17 9.33 -49.32
CA ASP A 680 11.30 10.05 -50.59
C ASP A 680 10.46 9.29 -51.62
N GLY A 681 9.27 9.82 -51.82
CA GLY A 681 8.34 9.35 -52.86
C GLY A 681 8.95 9.65 -54.22
N LYS A 682 9.89 8.86 -54.66
CA LYS A 682 10.22 8.81 -56.09
C LYS A 682 9.08 8.03 -56.78
N HIS A 683 8.07 8.79 -57.17
CA HIS A 683 7.24 8.38 -58.31
C HIS A 683 8.14 8.24 -59.54
N LYS A 684 8.50 7.02 -59.87
CA LYS A 684 8.92 6.72 -61.25
C LYS A 684 7.67 6.75 -62.13
N ARG A 685 7.68 7.65 -63.08
CA ARG A 685 6.80 7.63 -64.28
C ARG A 685 7.04 6.41 -65.11
#